data_103cd1154b539fd522946d23a6e918d9
#
_entry.id   103cd1154b539fd522946d23a6e918d9
#
_cell.length_a   1.000
_cell.length_b   1.000
_cell.length_c   1.000
_cell.angle_alpha   90.00
_cell.angle_beta   90.00
_cell.angle_gamma   90.00
#
_symmetry.space_group_name_H-M   'P 1'
#
loop_
_entity.id
_entity.type
_entity.pdbx_description
1 polymer ?
#
loop_
_entity_poly.entity_id
_entity_poly.type
_entity_poly.pdbx_seq_one_letter_code
_entity_poly.pdbx_strand_id
1 'polypeptide(L)'
;MPAFTQSRNPLKFSFYLYILAVISTFTGCNTGAKLLKEGDNEFRSANYFPAIEKYKLAQEKLTKDPNIPFKIAESFRLANKIFDSETYYQDADARGCKMNSLPFYYGMSLKTNGKYDEAAQQFKNYVSQADDPDLKSAAAFEIANLNEIKKLAEKNTRNKIKNFSAINTSASEFCPVLIKTGLIFSSSRGENNPTFLTDGSKFTDLYRVTIENDGNVSNPEPVGSPINTPNAHEATTAISLDGKTMLFTRSNTGIKDDGVETNIYETKLEFEEWTAPAKLAINGDTTWESSPAFSLDNNTLYFSSNREGGFGGLDLYKATKVNGEWGNVQNLGSTINTSGNEVFPVFGHDGTLYFSSDRHVGLGNLDIFYSKPDGNTFSKPLNMGPPINSPFDDFHLVMDELETKGYFSSNRAGGSGDDDIYEVELVPLTFGVDGLVFEVLPETKDTVPVTSARVRLIKEATQIDEFITKEDGKFSFELSQESDFEIIGTKTAYFTKTQTVTTKGLTQSTKILVKILLELEKIDTTKYYKVDNIYYDYDKADIRVDAAAQLERVDNKNPGLIQILKENPGISIELHSHTDSRGTDEYNNDLSQRRAESAVNFISIRKIDKKRMKPKGFGESKPLIPNAETAIEHQINRRTEFKVFAIDPTKEYQYEGPTGQSSDAPKKQEPAKNEKTQLTKPEPVVPPQKQVSLIEKKPVEPIKTTPLSPTKTAKKDSVSKKPVLVSPTQTQPAPITPAPVEKTNPTPAPANAITPPVTPPAKTPEPVQTEPAPTPVPMSPQDTTETEIKDEEIKSETTPPDPTAPVTTEKSDTVKPIKIEKPVTTPTEPDTTKKKDDSDDDW
;
A
#
# COMPACT_ATOMS: atom_id res chain seq x y z
N MET A 1 27.37 -51.99 86.37
CA MET A 1 27.44 -50.90 85.39
C MET A 1 26.02 -50.61 84.94
N PRO A 2 25.35 -49.54 85.34
CA PRO A 2 23.96 -49.20 84.91
C PRO A 2 23.98 -48.36 83.62
N ALA A 3 23.11 -48.78 82.70
CA ALA A 3 22.83 -48.07 81.42
C ALA A 3 21.94 -46.82 81.62
N PHE A 4 22.42 -45.68 81.23
CA PHE A 4 21.63 -44.47 81.19
C PHE A 4 20.78 -44.46 79.86
N THR A 5 19.49 -44.67 80.04
CA THR A 5 18.51 -44.42 78.99
C THR A 5 18.07 -42.92 79.06
N GLN A 6 18.56 -42.06 78.13
CA GLN A 6 18.00 -40.72 77.92
C GLN A 6 16.70 -40.84 77.12
N SER A 7 15.59 -40.58 77.75
CA SER A 7 14.31 -40.35 77.08
C SER A 7 14.35 -39.06 76.22
N ARG A 8 14.44 -39.21 74.93
CA ARG A 8 14.25 -38.05 73.96
C ARG A 8 12.77 -37.72 73.93
N ASN A 9 12.43 -36.57 74.45
CA ASN A 9 11.06 -35.98 74.42
C ASN A 9 10.66 -35.55 73.02
N PRO A 10 9.77 -36.26 72.29
CA PRO A 10 9.44 -35.99 70.88
C PRO A 10 8.76 -34.66 70.71
N LEU A 11 8.13 -34.07 71.72
CA LEU A 11 7.49 -32.75 71.64
C LEU A 11 8.49 -31.60 71.48
N LYS A 12 9.73 -31.69 72.03
CA LYS A 12 10.71 -30.62 71.80
C LYS A 12 11.29 -30.60 70.40
N PHE A 13 11.41 -31.74 69.72
CA PHE A 13 11.94 -31.84 68.39
C PHE A 13 10.93 -31.30 67.35
N SER A 14 9.66 -31.58 67.55
CA SER A 14 8.58 -31.05 66.72
C SER A 14 8.44 -29.50 66.80
N PHE A 15 8.65 -28.97 68.04
CA PHE A 15 8.58 -27.48 68.21
C PHE A 15 9.78 -26.78 67.62
N TYR A 16 11.00 -27.36 67.63
CA TYR A 16 12.16 -26.81 66.93
C TYR A 16 12.03 -26.87 65.40
N LEU A 17 11.44 -27.97 64.88
CA LEU A 17 11.13 -28.03 63.41
C LEU A 17 10.10 -27.01 63.02
N TYR A 18 9.07 -26.72 63.83
CA TYR A 18 8.07 -25.73 63.59
C TYR A 18 8.64 -24.30 63.66
N ILE A 19 9.50 -23.99 64.62
CA ILE A 19 10.22 -22.71 64.71
C ILE A 19 11.19 -22.54 63.57
N LEU A 20 11.92 -23.57 63.15
CA LEU A 20 12.79 -23.51 61.96
C LEU A 20 12.01 -23.29 60.66
N ALA A 21 10.85 -23.93 60.51
CA ALA A 21 9.97 -23.75 59.41
C ALA A 21 9.36 -22.32 59.39
N VAL A 22 8.95 -21.77 60.54
CA VAL A 22 8.45 -20.41 60.69
C VAL A 22 9.56 -19.36 60.44
N ILE A 23 10.78 -19.59 60.96
CA ILE A 23 11.92 -18.71 60.71
C ILE A 23 12.32 -18.73 59.21
N SER A 24 12.29 -19.91 58.56
CA SER A 24 12.59 -20.00 57.11
C SER A 24 11.53 -19.32 56.23
N THR A 25 10.27 -19.35 56.67
CA THR A 25 9.21 -18.59 55.96
C THR A 25 9.32 -17.08 56.16
N PHE A 26 9.70 -16.60 57.36
CA PHE A 26 9.92 -15.17 57.63
C PHE A 26 11.17 -14.62 56.92
N THR A 27 12.26 -15.39 56.84
CA THR A 27 13.45 -14.94 56.07
C THR A 27 13.21 -14.96 54.58
N GLY A 28 12.42 -15.92 54.06
CA GLY A 28 12.04 -15.97 52.64
C GLY A 28 11.17 -14.79 52.21
N CYS A 29 10.17 -14.43 53.03
CA CYS A 29 9.29 -13.28 52.78
C CYS A 29 10.05 -11.93 52.77
N ASN A 30 11.01 -11.77 53.69
CA ASN A 30 11.81 -10.55 53.78
C ASN A 30 12.74 -10.39 52.53
N THR A 31 13.27 -11.51 52.05
CA THR A 31 14.08 -11.52 50.83
C THR A 31 13.23 -11.25 49.55
N GLY A 32 12.03 -11.81 49.45
CA GLY A 32 11.10 -11.58 48.36
C GLY A 32 10.64 -10.12 48.28
N ALA A 33 10.28 -9.51 49.42
CA ALA A 33 9.89 -8.10 49.48
C ALA A 33 11.05 -7.15 49.12
N LYS A 34 12.27 -7.50 49.46
CA LYS A 34 13.47 -6.75 49.05
C LYS A 34 13.68 -6.84 47.54
N LEU A 35 13.61 -8.02 46.94
CA LEU A 35 13.74 -8.21 45.49
C LEU A 35 12.65 -7.46 44.72
N LEU A 36 11.39 -7.49 45.20
CA LEU A 36 10.30 -6.74 44.62
C LEU A 36 10.59 -5.25 44.61
N LYS A 37 11.09 -4.69 45.73
CA LYS A 37 11.47 -3.29 45.82
C LYS A 37 12.66 -2.93 44.91
N GLU A 38 13.64 -3.82 44.77
CA GLU A 38 14.75 -3.64 43.82
C GLU A 38 14.21 -3.60 42.39
N GLY A 39 13.33 -4.53 41.97
CA GLY A 39 12.66 -4.52 40.68
C GLY A 39 11.85 -3.25 40.45
N ASP A 40 11.11 -2.74 41.47
CA ASP A 40 10.40 -1.47 41.37
C ASP A 40 11.33 -0.25 41.17
N ASN A 41 12.55 -0.32 41.69
CA ASN A 41 13.54 0.73 41.45
C ASN A 41 14.08 0.68 40.04
N GLU A 42 14.46 -0.49 39.53
CA GLU A 42 14.90 -0.69 38.15
C GLU A 42 13.80 -0.27 37.15
N PHE A 43 12.56 -0.69 37.40
CA PHE A 43 11.40 -0.31 36.58
C PHE A 43 11.22 1.22 36.51
N ARG A 44 11.32 1.92 37.64
CA ARG A 44 11.22 3.39 37.67
C ARG A 44 12.36 4.09 36.93
N SER A 45 13.52 3.45 36.86
CA SER A 45 14.68 3.93 36.11
C SER A 45 14.64 3.52 34.63
N ALA A 46 13.52 2.96 34.14
CA ALA A 46 13.36 2.40 32.77
C ALA A 46 14.35 1.27 32.43
N ASN A 47 15.00 0.65 33.43
CA ASN A 47 15.82 -0.53 33.29
C ASN A 47 14.93 -1.78 33.32
N TYR A 48 14.14 -2.00 32.26
CA TYR A 48 13.08 -3.02 32.27
C TYR A 48 13.63 -4.44 32.28
N PHE A 49 14.74 -4.69 31.61
CA PHE A 49 15.35 -6.01 31.58
C PHE A 49 15.86 -6.43 32.97
N PRO A 50 16.65 -5.63 33.70
CA PRO A 50 16.97 -5.92 35.10
C PRO A 50 15.74 -5.99 36.01
N ALA A 51 14.70 -5.20 35.77
CA ALA A 51 13.46 -5.28 36.55
C ALA A 51 12.79 -6.64 36.36
N ILE A 52 12.70 -7.19 35.15
CA ILE A 52 12.17 -8.52 34.85
C ILE A 52 12.89 -9.60 35.68
N GLU A 53 14.21 -9.57 35.73
CA GLU A 53 15.00 -10.55 36.53
C GLU A 53 14.69 -10.46 38.01
N LYS A 54 14.65 -9.26 38.59
CA LYS A 54 14.30 -9.02 39.99
C LYS A 54 12.89 -9.47 40.33
N TYR A 55 11.93 -9.16 39.45
CA TYR A 55 10.53 -9.56 39.63
C TYR A 55 10.37 -11.09 39.53
N LYS A 56 11.05 -11.78 38.61
CA LYS A 56 11.05 -13.27 38.52
C LYS A 56 11.57 -13.89 39.81
N LEU A 57 12.69 -13.40 40.34
CA LEU A 57 13.23 -13.86 41.61
C LEU A 57 12.31 -13.54 42.81
N ALA A 58 11.61 -12.40 42.80
CA ALA A 58 10.61 -12.05 43.78
C ALA A 58 9.39 -12.99 43.71
N GLN A 59 8.91 -13.32 42.51
CA GLN A 59 7.79 -14.24 42.25
C GLN A 59 8.03 -15.63 42.83
N GLU A 60 9.27 -16.15 42.79
CA GLU A 60 9.64 -17.42 43.41
C GLU A 60 9.46 -17.41 44.94
N LYS A 61 9.63 -16.27 45.59
CA LYS A 61 9.54 -16.10 47.06
C LYS A 61 8.15 -15.65 47.50
N LEU A 62 7.45 -14.90 46.66
CA LEU A 62 6.13 -14.31 46.90
C LEU A 62 5.09 -14.90 45.93
N THR A 63 4.98 -16.21 45.91
CA THR A 63 4.20 -17.01 44.95
C THR A 63 2.71 -16.66 44.84
N LYS A 64 2.16 -15.94 45.82
CA LYS A 64 0.73 -15.63 45.92
C LYS A 64 0.41 -14.17 45.53
N ASP A 65 1.41 -13.33 45.32
CA ASP A 65 1.17 -11.94 44.98
C ASP A 65 0.68 -11.83 43.49
N PRO A 66 -0.56 -11.37 43.25
CA PRO A 66 -1.10 -11.30 41.88
C PRO A 66 -0.50 -10.17 41.05
N ASN A 67 0.18 -9.20 41.68
CA ASN A 67 0.71 -8.02 40.99
C ASN A 67 2.12 -8.27 40.42
N ILE A 68 2.86 -9.27 40.90
CA ILE A 68 4.21 -9.52 40.40
C ILE A 68 4.19 -9.98 38.93
N PRO A 69 3.35 -10.95 38.51
CA PRO A 69 3.22 -11.28 37.08
C PRO A 69 2.87 -10.08 36.24
N PHE A 70 1.93 -9.21 36.67
CA PHE A 70 1.59 -8.00 35.98
C PHE A 70 2.80 -7.07 35.80
N LYS A 71 3.64 -6.90 36.84
CA LYS A 71 4.85 -6.08 36.74
C LYS A 71 5.89 -6.65 35.77
N ILE A 72 6.01 -7.98 35.70
CA ILE A 72 6.87 -8.67 34.72
C ILE A 72 6.34 -8.40 33.31
N ALA A 73 5.02 -8.56 33.09
CA ALA A 73 4.39 -8.31 31.80
C ALA A 73 4.57 -6.86 31.33
N GLU A 74 4.34 -5.88 32.24
CA GLU A 74 4.55 -4.47 31.94
C GLU A 74 6.02 -4.15 31.60
N SER A 75 6.97 -4.82 32.29
CA SER A 75 8.39 -4.68 31.97
C SER A 75 8.72 -5.19 30.57
N PHE A 76 8.17 -6.34 30.17
CA PHE A 76 8.30 -6.85 28.80
C PHE A 76 7.68 -5.89 27.78
N ARG A 77 6.45 -5.42 28.02
CA ARG A 77 5.76 -4.49 27.12
C ARG A 77 6.56 -3.21 26.91
N LEU A 78 7.07 -2.62 28.00
CA LEU A 78 7.86 -1.38 27.94
C LEU A 78 9.27 -1.58 27.39
N ALA A 79 9.78 -2.82 27.41
CA ALA A 79 10.99 -3.21 26.70
C ALA A 79 10.78 -3.53 25.22
N ASN A 80 9.63 -3.15 24.63
CA ASN A 80 9.20 -3.48 23.26
C ASN A 80 9.12 -4.99 22.94
N LYS A 81 8.86 -5.82 23.98
CA LYS A 81 8.73 -7.28 23.88
C LYS A 81 7.33 -7.74 24.32
N ILE A 82 6.32 -7.07 23.78
CA ILE A 82 4.92 -7.30 24.21
C ILE A 82 4.45 -8.74 23.95
N PHE A 83 4.96 -9.39 22.90
CA PHE A 83 4.60 -10.77 22.62
C PHE A 83 5.04 -11.74 23.73
N ASP A 84 6.16 -11.47 24.42
CA ASP A 84 6.66 -12.25 25.58
C ASP A 84 5.83 -12.05 26.86
N SER A 85 5.03 -10.98 26.90
CA SER A 85 4.27 -10.58 28.09
C SER A 85 2.99 -11.40 28.31
N GLU A 86 2.49 -12.11 27.30
CA GLU A 86 1.17 -12.78 27.32
C GLU A 86 1.01 -13.73 28.50
N THR A 87 1.97 -14.66 28.71
CA THR A 87 1.88 -15.64 29.77
C THR A 87 1.87 -15.03 31.17
N TYR A 88 2.52 -13.88 31.34
CA TYR A 88 2.54 -13.13 32.59
C TYR A 88 1.26 -12.33 32.81
N TYR A 89 0.65 -11.73 31.76
CA TYR A 89 -0.68 -11.12 31.87
C TYR A 89 -1.72 -12.19 32.19
N GLN A 90 -1.66 -13.35 31.53
CA GLN A 90 -2.54 -14.48 31.83
C GLN A 90 -2.42 -14.94 33.30
N ASP A 91 -1.20 -15.08 33.81
CA ASP A 91 -0.95 -15.46 35.21
C ASP A 91 -1.46 -14.38 36.18
N ALA A 92 -1.29 -13.10 35.87
CA ALA A 92 -1.82 -11.99 36.66
C ALA A 92 -3.36 -12.00 36.73
N ASP A 93 -4.02 -12.21 35.59
CA ASP A 93 -5.48 -12.30 35.49
C ASP A 93 -6.00 -13.50 36.27
N ALA A 94 -5.41 -14.68 36.08
CA ALA A 94 -5.76 -15.93 36.81
C ALA A 94 -5.59 -15.82 38.32
N ARG A 95 -4.63 -15.03 38.79
CA ARG A 95 -4.43 -14.74 40.25
C ARG A 95 -5.34 -13.62 40.75
N GLY A 96 -6.13 -12.98 39.90
CA GLY A 96 -7.06 -11.92 40.27
C GLY A 96 -6.39 -10.57 40.54
N CYS A 97 -5.36 -10.21 39.79
CA CYS A 97 -4.76 -8.88 39.79
C CYS A 97 -5.83 -7.83 39.51
N LYS A 98 -5.80 -6.71 40.24
CA LYS A 98 -6.82 -5.63 40.17
C LYS A 98 -6.33 -4.39 39.42
N MET A 99 -5.30 -4.50 38.63
CA MET A 99 -4.83 -3.37 37.81
C MET A 99 -5.82 -3.10 36.69
N ASN A 100 -6.37 -1.89 36.64
CA ASN A 100 -7.41 -1.49 35.67
C ASN A 100 -6.96 -1.66 34.22
N SER A 101 -5.67 -1.43 33.92
CA SER A 101 -5.10 -1.54 32.57
C SER A 101 -4.84 -2.98 32.13
N LEU A 102 -4.91 -3.99 33.04
CA LEU A 102 -4.61 -5.38 32.72
C LEU A 102 -5.37 -5.92 31.49
N PRO A 103 -6.70 -5.80 31.37
CA PRO A 103 -7.39 -6.36 30.22
C PRO A 103 -7.00 -5.68 28.90
N PHE A 104 -6.63 -4.40 28.92
CA PHE A 104 -6.19 -3.68 27.71
C PHE A 104 -4.84 -4.22 27.21
N TYR A 105 -3.80 -4.22 28.06
CA TYR A 105 -2.48 -4.67 27.64
C TYR A 105 -2.39 -6.19 27.44
N TYR A 106 -3.19 -6.97 28.15
CA TYR A 106 -3.36 -8.37 27.84
C TYR A 106 -4.01 -8.57 26.46
N GLY A 107 -5.02 -7.78 26.12
CA GLY A 107 -5.60 -7.74 24.77
C GLY A 107 -4.57 -7.42 23.69
N MET A 108 -3.69 -6.44 23.95
CA MET A 108 -2.59 -6.08 23.01
C MET A 108 -1.63 -7.25 22.82
N SER A 109 -1.18 -7.92 23.88
CA SER A 109 -0.26 -9.06 23.79
C SER A 109 -0.89 -10.26 23.06
N LEU A 110 -2.19 -10.52 23.28
CA LEU A 110 -2.94 -11.54 22.55
C LEU A 110 -3.05 -11.21 21.05
N LYS A 111 -3.27 -9.94 20.69
CA LYS A 111 -3.31 -9.48 19.30
C LYS A 111 -1.98 -9.75 18.61
N THR A 112 -0.86 -9.36 19.24
CA THR A 112 0.50 -9.58 18.73
C THR A 112 0.82 -11.07 18.58
N ASN A 113 0.26 -11.94 19.43
CA ASN A 113 0.37 -13.40 19.28
C ASN A 113 -0.67 -14.01 18.31
N GLY A 114 -1.40 -13.20 17.52
CA GLY A 114 -2.38 -13.66 16.54
C GLY A 114 -3.67 -14.21 17.13
N LYS A 115 -3.91 -14.07 18.45
CA LYS A 115 -5.09 -14.58 19.18
C LYS A 115 -6.21 -13.55 19.16
N TYR A 116 -6.69 -13.21 17.97
CA TYR A 116 -7.58 -12.07 17.71
C TYR A 116 -8.93 -12.15 18.43
N ASP A 117 -9.54 -13.34 18.51
CA ASP A 117 -10.84 -13.49 19.18
C ASP A 117 -10.71 -13.33 20.72
N GLU A 118 -9.62 -13.81 21.32
CA GLU A 118 -9.31 -13.63 22.72
C GLU A 118 -8.96 -12.17 23.03
N ALA A 119 -8.16 -11.53 22.17
CA ALA A 119 -7.86 -10.10 22.26
C ALA A 119 -9.14 -9.24 22.24
N ALA A 120 -10.07 -9.53 21.31
CA ALA A 120 -11.34 -8.83 21.21
C ALA A 120 -12.17 -8.94 22.50
N GLN A 121 -12.11 -10.11 23.18
CA GLN A 121 -12.79 -10.30 24.46
C GLN A 121 -12.16 -9.44 25.56
N GLN A 122 -10.83 -9.36 25.63
CA GLN A 122 -10.13 -8.56 26.64
C GLN A 122 -10.38 -7.07 26.41
N PHE A 123 -10.37 -6.57 25.17
CA PHE A 123 -10.72 -5.17 24.89
C PHE A 123 -12.17 -4.85 25.26
N LYS A 124 -13.13 -5.75 25.01
CA LYS A 124 -14.53 -5.58 25.44
C LYS A 124 -14.64 -5.55 26.96
N ASN A 125 -13.90 -6.40 27.68
CA ASN A 125 -13.83 -6.40 29.13
C ASN A 125 -13.32 -5.03 29.61
N TYR A 126 -12.25 -4.51 29.00
CA TYR A 126 -11.72 -3.19 29.34
C TYR A 126 -12.72 -2.08 29.13
N VAL A 127 -13.33 -1.98 27.93
CA VAL A 127 -14.32 -0.93 27.60
C VAL A 127 -15.49 -0.91 28.59
N SER A 128 -15.89 -2.09 29.10
CA SER A 128 -17.04 -2.21 30.04
C SER A 128 -16.72 -1.77 31.47
N GLN A 129 -15.44 -1.75 31.88
CA GLN A 129 -15.03 -1.60 33.29
C GLN A 129 -14.13 -0.38 33.56
N ALA A 130 -13.50 0.16 32.53
CA ALA A 130 -12.46 1.17 32.68
C ALA A 130 -13.01 2.61 32.76
N ASP A 131 -12.27 3.42 33.49
CA ASP A 131 -12.56 4.86 33.65
C ASP A 131 -11.63 5.76 32.81
N ASP A 132 -10.50 5.22 32.30
CA ASP A 132 -9.54 5.96 31.48
C ASP A 132 -10.11 6.16 30.07
N PRO A 133 -10.41 7.40 29.64
CA PRO A 133 -11.06 7.66 28.36
C PRO A 133 -10.15 7.39 27.17
N ASP A 134 -8.83 7.60 27.31
CA ASP A 134 -7.88 7.45 26.21
C ASP A 134 -7.65 5.97 25.90
N LEU A 135 -7.36 5.15 26.90
CA LEU A 135 -7.25 3.71 26.75
C LEU A 135 -8.60 3.08 26.33
N LYS A 136 -9.73 3.65 26.75
CA LYS A 136 -11.06 3.19 26.35
C LYS A 136 -11.31 3.45 24.87
N SER A 137 -10.90 4.61 24.36
CA SER A 137 -10.93 4.94 22.96
C SER A 137 -10.00 4.02 22.16
N ALA A 138 -8.80 3.76 22.68
CA ALA A 138 -7.84 2.82 22.09
C ALA A 138 -8.40 1.39 22.01
N ALA A 139 -9.03 0.90 23.08
CA ALA A 139 -9.67 -0.41 23.08
C ALA A 139 -10.84 -0.52 22.08
N ALA A 140 -11.63 0.55 21.95
CA ALA A 140 -12.71 0.60 20.97
C ALA A 140 -12.18 0.57 19.53
N PHE A 141 -11.09 1.29 19.27
CA PHE A 141 -10.38 1.21 17.99
C PHE A 141 -9.89 -0.21 17.70
N GLU A 142 -9.25 -0.88 18.68
CA GLU A 142 -8.76 -2.24 18.48
C GLU A 142 -9.88 -3.24 18.23
N ILE A 143 -11.04 -3.11 18.88
CA ILE A 143 -12.21 -3.93 18.56
C ILE A 143 -12.66 -3.73 17.10
N ALA A 144 -12.67 -2.50 16.61
CA ALA A 144 -13.01 -2.20 15.22
C ALA A 144 -11.95 -2.75 14.27
N ASN A 145 -10.66 -2.57 14.58
CA ASN A 145 -9.52 -3.08 13.82
C ASN A 145 -9.59 -4.60 13.66
N LEU A 146 -9.83 -5.34 14.75
CA LEU A 146 -9.95 -6.80 14.72
C LEU A 146 -11.06 -7.32 13.79
N ASN A 147 -12.12 -6.54 13.53
CA ASN A 147 -13.14 -6.89 12.55
C ASN A 147 -12.62 -6.75 11.09
N GLU A 148 -11.70 -5.83 10.84
CA GLU A 148 -11.11 -5.62 9.51
C GLU A 148 -9.91 -6.56 9.24
N ILE A 149 -9.19 -6.98 10.29
CA ILE A 149 -8.05 -7.92 10.19
C ILE A 149 -8.44 -9.20 9.43
N LYS A 150 -9.63 -9.75 9.66
CA LYS A 150 -10.10 -10.96 8.97
C LYS A 150 -10.13 -10.75 7.45
N LYS A 151 -10.55 -9.59 6.99
CA LYS A 151 -10.57 -9.23 5.56
C LYS A 151 -9.16 -9.01 5.01
N LEU A 152 -8.27 -8.41 5.81
CA LEU A 152 -6.86 -8.24 5.43
C LEU A 152 -6.13 -9.58 5.34
N ALA A 153 -6.35 -10.48 6.29
CA ALA A 153 -5.73 -11.80 6.32
C ALA A 153 -6.12 -12.69 5.12
N GLU A 154 -7.32 -12.48 4.56
CA GLU A 154 -7.79 -13.17 3.35
C GLU A 154 -7.17 -12.61 2.05
N LYS A 155 -6.50 -11.46 2.13
CA LYS A 155 -5.87 -10.79 1.01
C LYS A 155 -4.63 -11.56 0.56
N ASN A 156 -4.76 -12.45 -0.39
CA ASN A 156 -3.62 -13.14 -0.99
C ASN A 156 -2.90 -12.19 -1.95
N THR A 157 -1.82 -11.58 -1.49
CA THR A 157 -1.03 -10.65 -2.30
C THR A 157 -0.03 -11.33 -3.22
N ARG A 158 0.17 -12.65 -3.10
CA ARG A 158 1.22 -13.44 -3.80
C ARG A 158 2.65 -12.97 -3.56
N ASN A 159 2.85 -11.96 -2.74
CA ASN A 159 4.19 -11.49 -2.39
C ASN A 159 4.94 -12.60 -1.68
N LYS A 160 6.23 -12.71 -1.93
CA LYS A 160 7.09 -13.70 -1.29
C LYS A 160 8.02 -12.98 -0.35
N ILE A 161 8.19 -13.55 0.83
CA ILE A 161 9.17 -13.09 1.80
C ILE A 161 10.13 -14.23 2.14
N LYS A 162 11.35 -13.85 2.50
CA LYS A 162 12.38 -14.79 2.93
C LYS A 162 13.26 -14.11 3.96
N ASN A 163 13.54 -14.78 5.09
CA ASN A 163 14.52 -14.30 6.05
C ASN A 163 15.89 -14.12 5.37
N PHE A 164 16.50 -12.95 5.51
CA PHE A 164 17.81 -12.68 4.93
C PHE A 164 18.94 -13.20 5.84
N SER A 165 18.94 -14.50 6.06
CA SER A 165 19.82 -15.20 7.01
C SER A 165 21.33 -15.02 6.73
N ALA A 166 21.71 -14.49 5.55
CA ALA A 166 23.09 -14.17 5.25
C ALA A 166 23.64 -13.04 6.13
N ILE A 167 22.75 -12.17 6.65
CA ILE A 167 23.15 -11.03 7.48
C ILE A 167 22.53 -11.07 8.88
N ASN A 168 21.43 -11.79 9.08
CA ASN A 168 20.75 -11.86 10.37
C ASN A 168 21.53 -12.73 11.37
N THR A 169 21.51 -12.34 12.64
CA THR A 169 22.18 -13.01 13.76
C THR A 169 21.19 -13.23 14.92
N SER A 170 21.67 -13.60 16.09
CA SER A 170 20.86 -13.63 17.32
C SER A 170 20.67 -12.24 17.96
N ALA A 171 21.21 -11.17 17.33
CA ALA A 171 20.97 -9.79 17.71
C ALA A 171 19.80 -9.21 16.89
N SER A 172 19.53 -7.91 17.02
CA SER A 172 18.60 -7.21 16.13
C SER A 172 19.33 -6.69 14.90
N GLU A 173 18.77 -6.96 13.72
CA GLU A 173 19.15 -6.41 12.43
C GLU A 173 17.95 -5.73 11.79
N PHE A 174 18.01 -4.41 11.57
CA PHE A 174 16.85 -3.65 11.12
C PHE A 174 17.18 -2.41 10.27
N CYS A 175 16.16 -1.79 9.70
CA CYS A 175 16.21 -0.58 8.88
C CYS A 175 17.24 -0.68 7.74
N PRO A 176 17.09 -1.65 6.81
CA PRO A 176 17.97 -1.79 5.66
C PRO A 176 17.78 -0.62 4.69
N VAL A 177 18.90 -0.07 4.18
CA VAL A 177 18.90 0.95 3.14
C VAL A 177 19.71 0.47 1.95
N LEU A 178 19.11 0.53 0.77
CA LEU A 178 19.75 0.16 -0.48
C LEU A 178 20.85 1.17 -0.85
N ILE A 179 22.02 0.66 -1.14
CA ILE A 179 23.13 1.40 -1.75
C ILE A 179 23.54 0.70 -3.05
N LYS A 180 24.35 1.37 -3.88
CA LYS A 180 24.74 0.83 -5.20
C LYS A 180 25.37 -0.56 -5.16
N THR A 181 26.02 -0.90 -4.06
CA THR A 181 26.79 -2.14 -3.91
C THR A 181 26.16 -3.13 -2.93
N GLY A 182 25.00 -2.83 -2.33
CA GLY A 182 24.38 -3.70 -1.33
C GLY A 182 23.49 -2.95 -0.35
N LEU A 183 23.69 -3.16 0.96
CA LEU A 183 22.87 -2.57 2.02
C LEU A 183 23.72 -1.90 3.10
N ILE A 184 23.15 -0.84 3.70
CA ILE A 184 23.49 -0.37 5.05
C ILE A 184 22.31 -0.71 5.95
N PHE A 185 22.55 -1.14 7.17
CA PHE A 185 21.53 -1.51 8.12
C PHE A 185 22.00 -1.31 9.56
N SER A 186 21.06 -1.24 10.49
CA SER A 186 21.33 -1.11 11.91
C SER A 186 21.43 -2.51 12.54
N SER A 187 22.39 -2.70 13.47
CA SER A 187 22.48 -3.97 14.19
C SER A 187 23.05 -3.80 15.60
N SER A 188 22.51 -4.58 16.53
CA SER A 188 22.99 -4.68 17.92
C SER A 188 24.03 -5.80 18.15
N ARG A 189 24.65 -6.34 17.07
CA ARG A 189 25.65 -7.46 17.12
C ARG A 189 26.99 -7.10 17.72
N GLY A 190 27.26 -5.84 18.04
CA GLY A 190 28.56 -5.40 18.55
C GLY A 190 28.91 -6.00 19.90
N GLU A 191 29.75 -7.05 19.96
CA GLU A 191 30.10 -7.76 21.21
C GLU A 191 30.65 -6.84 22.30
N ASN A 192 31.40 -5.80 21.90
CA ASN A 192 32.03 -4.84 22.80
C ASN A 192 31.14 -3.64 23.15
N ASN A 193 29.97 -3.53 22.55
CA ASN A 193 29.05 -2.44 22.83
C ASN A 193 28.42 -2.58 24.22
N PRO A 194 28.12 -1.49 24.91
CA PRO A 194 27.37 -1.52 26.15
C PRO A 194 26.02 -2.23 26.00
N THR A 195 25.52 -2.80 27.10
CA THR A 195 24.17 -3.34 27.13
C THR A 195 23.16 -2.23 27.44
N PHE A 196 22.15 -2.10 26.62
CA PHE A 196 21.03 -1.22 26.86
C PHE A 196 20.10 -1.84 27.88
N LEU A 197 19.96 -1.21 29.04
CA LEU A 197 19.27 -1.81 30.20
C LEU A 197 17.74 -1.84 30.02
N THR A 198 17.21 -1.08 29.07
CA THR A 198 15.78 -1.06 28.79
C THR A 198 15.29 -2.40 28.25
N ASP A 199 15.98 -2.99 27.27
CA ASP A 199 15.56 -4.20 26.58
C ASP A 199 16.57 -5.36 26.68
N GLY A 200 17.77 -5.09 27.19
CA GLY A 200 18.86 -6.07 27.35
C GLY A 200 19.70 -6.28 26.10
N SER A 201 19.41 -5.59 24.99
CA SER A 201 20.19 -5.63 23.76
C SER A 201 21.53 -4.90 23.92
N LYS A 202 22.42 -5.03 22.93
CA LYS A 202 23.59 -4.17 22.83
C LYS A 202 23.23 -2.86 22.14
N PHE A 203 24.03 -1.81 22.35
CA PHE A 203 23.88 -0.58 21.58
C PHE A 203 24.07 -0.90 20.10
N THR A 204 23.23 -0.26 19.26
CA THR A 204 23.22 -0.47 17.82
C THR A 204 24.31 0.35 17.13
N ASP A 205 24.92 -0.26 16.15
CA ASP A 205 25.83 0.38 15.18
C ASP A 205 25.27 0.22 13.77
N LEU A 206 25.75 1.06 12.84
CA LEU A 206 25.51 0.89 11.41
C LEU A 206 26.51 -0.08 10.82
N TYR A 207 25.99 -1.06 10.05
CA TYR A 207 26.77 -2.06 9.31
C TYR A 207 26.50 -1.93 7.81
N ARG A 208 27.44 -2.39 7.00
CA ARG A 208 27.27 -2.50 5.55
C ARG A 208 27.58 -3.89 5.04
N VAL A 209 26.94 -4.29 3.98
CA VAL A 209 27.25 -5.49 3.20
C VAL A 209 27.28 -5.16 1.71
N THR A 210 28.11 -5.89 0.97
CA THR A 210 28.07 -5.91 -0.48
C THR A 210 27.25 -7.10 -0.95
N ILE A 211 26.38 -6.86 -1.93
CA ILE A 211 25.58 -7.90 -2.61
C ILE A 211 26.06 -7.93 -4.05
N GLU A 212 26.68 -9.03 -4.47
CA GLU A 212 27.16 -9.21 -5.82
C GLU A 212 26.03 -9.56 -6.80
N ASN A 213 26.26 -9.37 -8.10
CA ASN A 213 25.24 -9.63 -9.14
C ASN A 213 24.78 -11.10 -9.19
N ASP A 214 25.57 -12.03 -8.69
CA ASP A 214 25.21 -13.44 -8.56
C ASP A 214 24.45 -13.79 -7.26
N GLY A 215 24.19 -12.78 -6.42
CA GLY A 215 23.48 -12.90 -5.16
C GLY A 215 24.37 -13.26 -3.95
N ASN A 216 25.69 -13.35 -4.13
CA ASN A 216 26.60 -13.53 -3.00
C ASN A 216 26.64 -12.29 -2.11
N VAL A 217 26.61 -12.50 -0.81
CA VAL A 217 26.60 -11.45 0.22
C VAL A 217 27.90 -11.49 1.01
N SER A 218 28.57 -10.35 1.13
CA SER A 218 29.77 -10.23 1.95
C SER A 218 29.44 -10.39 3.45
N ASN A 219 30.46 -10.64 4.27
CA ASN A 219 30.27 -10.52 5.71
C ASN A 219 29.94 -9.05 6.07
N PRO A 220 29.00 -8.83 7.03
CA PRO A 220 28.73 -7.49 7.52
C PRO A 220 29.94 -6.82 8.16
N GLU A 221 30.22 -5.60 7.73
CA GLU A 221 31.29 -4.76 8.28
C GLU A 221 30.69 -3.52 8.94
N PRO A 222 31.16 -3.08 10.14
CA PRO A 222 30.72 -1.82 10.72
C PRO A 222 31.09 -0.66 9.81
N VAL A 223 30.21 0.34 9.70
CA VAL A 223 30.51 1.59 8.97
C VAL A 223 31.68 2.32 9.65
N GLY A 224 31.79 2.21 10.96
CA GLY A 224 32.93 2.69 11.74
C GLY A 224 32.87 4.18 12.09
N SER A 225 33.95 4.67 12.72
CA SER A 225 34.11 6.06 13.10
C SER A 225 34.25 6.95 11.84
N PRO A 226 33.69 8.20 11.83
CA PRO A 226 33.08 8.89 12.99
C PRO A 226 31.57 8.65 13.16
N ILE A 227 30.98 7.73 12.42
CA ILE A 227 29.54 7.46 12.46
C ILE A 227 29.20 6.63 13.70
N ASN A 228 29.74 5.41 13.80
CA ASN A 228 29.53 4.56 14.96
C ASN A 228 30.35 5.07 16.16
N THR A 229 29.69 5.19 17.33
CA THR A 229 30.30 5.67 18.56
C THR A 229 30.08 4.71 19.73
N PRO A 230 31.01 4.59 20.68
CA PRO A 230 30.94 3.56 21.74
C PRO A 230 29.80 3.72 22.75
N ASN A 231 29.14 4.88 22.83
CA ASN A 231 28.25 5.23 23.94
C ASN A 231 26.89 5.76 23.47
N ALA A 232 26.49 5.47 22.24
CA ALA A 232 25.18 5.84 21.71
C ALA A 232 24.66 4.76 20.78
N HIS A 233 23.38 4.77 20.49
CA HIS A 233 22.80 4.01 19.40
C HIS A 233 22.92 4.79 18.11
N GLU A 234 23.44 4.21 17.06
CA GLU A 234 23.33 4.69 15.69
C GLU A 234 22.40 3.78 14.90
N ALA A 235 21.35 4.38 14.32
CA ALA A 235 20.31 3.63 13.63
C ALA A 235 19.64 4.44 12.50
N THR A 236 18.68 3.84 11.82
CA THR A 236 17.77 4.45 10.82
C THR A 236 18.47 5.42 9.88
N THR A 237 19.01 4.88 8.81
CA THR A 237 19.85 5.64 7.87
C THR A 237 19.04 6.05 6.63
N ALA A 238 19.35 7.21 6.06
CA ALA A 238 18.97 7.59 4.70
C ALA A 238 20.19 8.05 3.91
N ILE A 239 20.26 7.63 2.65
CA ILE A 239 21.35 7.99 1.74
C ILE A 239 20.78 8.81 0.59
N SER A 240 21.43 9.92 0.25
CA SER A 240 21.08 10.71 -0.94
C SER A 240 21.28 9.90 -2.22
N LEU A 241 20.52 10.20 -3.29
CA LEU A 241 20.61 9.47 -4.57
C LEU A 241 22.00 9.45 -5.18
N ASP A 242 22.82 10.49 -4.94
CA ASP A 242 24.21 10.53 -5.39
C ASP A 242 25.17 9.72 -4.50
N GLY A 243 24.69 9.20 -3.36
CA GLY A 243 25.46 8.43 -2.39
C GLY A 243 26.42 9.25 -1.54
N LYS A 244 26.34 10.59 -1.55
CA LYS A 244 27.32 11.47 -0.91
C LYS A 244 26.88 12.09 0.40
N THR A 245 25.61 12.04 0.73
CA THR A 245 25.07 12.53 1.99
C THR A 245 24.37 11.38 2.71
N MET A 246 24.71 11.18 3.96
CA MET A 246 24.04 10.24 4.84
C MET A 246 23.38 11.02 5.96
N LEU A 247 22.11 10.74 6.19
CA LEU A 247 21.40 11.09 7.42
C LEU A 247 21.26 9.82 8.25
N PHE A 248 21.41 9.95 9.55
CA PHE A 248 21.16 8.83 10.45
C PHE A 248 20.72 9.34 11.81
N THR A 249 20.06 8.48 12.55
CA THR A 249 19.64 8.78 13.92
C THR A 249 20.72 8.38 14.89
N ARG A 250 21.05 9.26 15.83
CA ARG A 250 21.85 8.94 17.01
C ARG A 250 21.01 9.19 18.25
N SER A 251 20.90 8.19 19.08
CA SER A 251 20.03 8.16 20.25
C SER A 251 20.82 8.34 21.53
N ASN A 252 20.07 8.44 22.63
CA ASN A 252 20.58 8.62 23.98
C ASN A 252 21.48 7.48 24.48
N THR A 253 22.11 7.66 25.62
CA THR A 253 22.99 6.69 26.28
C THR A 253 22.22 5.56 27.01
N GLY A 254 20.89 5.57 26.95
CA GLY A 254 20.04 4.67 27.74
C GLY A 254 19.93 5.04 29.22
N ILE A 255 20.47 6.17 29.63
CA ILE A 255 20.35 6.69 31.00
C ILE A 255 19.14 7.64 31.00
N LYS A 256 18.17 7.31 31.83
CA LYS A 256 16.98 8.15 31.97
C LYS A 256 17.35 9.55 32.46
N ASP A 257 16.79 10.58 31.80
CA ASP A 257 16.98 11.98 32.13
C ASP A 257 18.45 12.46 31.97
N ASP A 258 19.25 11.85 31.11
CA ASP A 258 20.62 12.30 30.80
C ASP A 258 20.66 13.56 29.90
N GLY A 259 19.49 13.99 29.41
CA GLY A 259 19.34 15.16 28.54
C GLY A 259 19.83 14.94 27.10
N VAL A 260 20.10 13.69 26.72
CA VAL A 260 20.46 13.31 25.36
C VAL A 260 19.27 12.65 24.68
N GLU A 261 18.57 13.42 23.85
CA GLU A 261 17.44 12.95 23.09
C GLU A 261 17.86 12.29 21.77
N THR A 262 16.93 11.58 21.14
CA THR A 262 17.14 11.00 19.81
C THR A 262 17.13 12.10 18.75
N ASN A 263 18.20 12.18 17.96
CA ASN A 263 18.42 13.26 17.00
C ASN A 263 18.91 12.76 15.66
N ILE A 264 18.59 13.49 14.59
CA ILE A 264 19.07 13.23 13.23
C ILE A 264 20.37 13.99 13.01
N TYR A 265 21.38 13.30 12.48
CA TYR A 265 22.68 13.81 12.11
C TYR A 265 22.88 13.70 10.60
N GLU A 266 23.65 14.66 10.03
CA GLU A 266 24.11 14.65 8.64
C GLU A 266 25.61 14.44 8.60
N THR A 267 26.06 13.58 7.69
CA THR A 267 27.47 13.44 7.33
C THR A 267 27.62 13.41 5.81
N LYS A 268 28.78 13.81 5.30
CA LYS A 268 29.09 13.86 3.87
C LYS A 268 30.23 12.95 3.54
N LEU A 269 30.20 12.33 2.37
CA LEU A 269 31.29 11.54 1.84
C LEU A 269 32.26 12.45 1.07
N GLU A 270 33.41 12.67 1.63
CA GLU A 270 34.49 13.45 1.03
C GLU A 270 35.76 12.59 0.95
N PHE A 271 36.39 12.53 -0.21
CA PHE A 271 37.60 11.73 -0.44
C PHE A 271 37.50 10.25 0.01
N GLU A 272 36.28 9.65 -0.19
CA GLU A 272 35.97 8.28 0.21
C GLU A 272 35.85 8.04 1.72
N GLU A 273 35.83 9.07 2.54
CA GLU A 273 35.67 9.04 3.99
C GLU A 273 34.46 9.88 4.41
N TRP A 274 33.72 9.41 5.43
CA TRP A 274 32.62 10.18 6.01
C TRP A 274 33.14 11.28 6.93
N THR A 275 32.65 12.50 6.73
CA THR A 275 32.97 13.64 7.60
C THR A 275 32.38 13.47 9.00
N ALA A 276 32.87 14.27 9.97
CA ALA A 276 32.27 14.27 11.32
C ALA A 276 30.78 14.63 11.25
N PRO A 277 29.89 13.82 11.81
CA PRO A 277 28.45 14.06 11.76
C PRO A 277 28.02 15.33 12.47
N ALA A 278 27.15 16.12 11.84
CA ALA A 278 26.57 17.34 12.40
C ALA A 278 25.09 17.13 12.76
N LYS A 279 24.69 17.52 13.97
CA LYS A 279 23.28 17.52 14.40
C LYS A 279 22.50 18.50 13.53
N LEU A 280 21.35 18.08 12.98
CA LEU A 280 20.49 18.94 12.16
C LEU A 280 19.81 20.02 13.00
N ALA A 281 19.60 21.21 12.43
CA ALA A 281 18.91 22.32 13.09
C ALA A 281 17.42 22.11 13.33
N ILE A 282 16.82 21.12 12.67
CA ILE A 282 15.39 20.75 12.84
C ILE A 282 15.12 19.94 14.10
N ASN A 283 16.16 19.37 14.73
CA ASN A 283 15.99 18.64 15.99
C ASN A 283 15.57 19.57 17.11
N GLY A 284 14.60 19.15 17.93
CA GLY A 284 14.24 19.86 19.14
C GLY A 284 15.18 19.56 20.31
N ASP A 285 15.04 20.32 21.40
CA ASP A 285 15.86 20.12 22.60
C ASP A 285 15.31 19.03 23.52
N THR A 286 13.99 18.75 23.42
CA THR A 286 13.27 17.83 24.30
C THR A 286 12.39 16.86 23.50
N THR A 287 12.60 16.76 22.20
CA THR A 287 11.82 15.94 21.29
C THR A 287 12.68 14.88 20.62
N TRP A 288 12.03 13.81 20.16
CA TRP A 288 12.68 12.76 19.39
C TRP A 288 12.49 13.04 17.90
N GLU A 289 13.57 13.08 17.17
CA GLU A 289 13.61 13.13 15.72
C GLU A 289 14.34 11.88 15.22
N SER A 290 13.63 11.05 14.45
CA SER A 290 14.17 9.78 13.98
C SER A 290 13.72 9.44 12.56
N SER A 291 14.20 8.31 12.05
CA SER A 291 13.76 7.71 10.79
C SER A 291 13.79 8.68 9.61
N PRO A 292 14.95 9.31 9.31
CA PRO A 292 15.06 10.24 8.19
C PRO A 292 14.86 9.53 6.85
N ALA A 293 14.23 10.23 5.88
CA ALA A 293 14.11 9.79 4.50
C ALA A 293 14.20 10.98 3.54
N PHE A 294 14.96 10.85 2.46
CA PHE A 294 14.99 11.85 1.41
C PHE A 294 13.81 11.70 0.45
N SER A 295 13.27 12.82 -0.03
CA SER A 295 12.47 12.82 -1.26
C SER A 295 13.34 12.40 -2.46
N LEU A 296 12.68 11.98 -3.55
CA LEU A 296 13.39 11.56 -4.77
C LEU A 296 14.31 12.65 -5.38
N ASP A 297 14.05 13.91 -5.12
CA ASP A 297 14.88 15.04 -5.58
C ASP A 297 15.92 15.54 -4.55
N ASN A 298 16.01 14.88 -3.39
CA ASN A 298 16.84 15.25 -2.23
C ASN A 298 16.59 16.66 -1.66
N ASN A 299 15.45 17.31 -2.00
CA ASN A 299 15.14 18.66 -1.56
C ASN A 299 14.19 18.71 -0.36
N THR A 300 13.54 17.59 -0.07
CA THR A 300 12.67 17.42 1.09
C THR A 300 13.19 16.27 1.95
N LEU A 301 13.28 16.51 3.24
CA LEU A 301 13.55 15.52 4.28
C LEU A 301 12.23 15.16 4.96
N TYR A 302 11.94 13.88 5.04
CA TYR A 302 10.85 13.33 5.83
C TYR A 302 11.43 12.65 7.06
N PHE A 303 10.71 12.71 8.18
CA PHE A 303 11.19 12.14 9.44
C PHE A 303 10.05 11.99 10.44
N SER A 304 10.27 11.18 11.48
CA SER A 304 9.34 11.00 12.57
C SER A 304 9.70 11.90 13.74
N SER A 305 8.70 12.50 14.40
CA SER A 305 8.92 13.34 15.58
C SER A 305 7.72 13.34 16.53
N ASN A 306 7.99 13.40 17.84
CA ASN A 306 6.99 13.57 18.89
C ASN A 306 6.82 15.03 19.32
N ARG A 307 7.20 15.98 18.47
CA ARG A 307 7.09 17.43 18.75
C ARG A 307 5.66 17.85 19.00
N GLU A 308 5.51 18.87 19.84
CA GLU A 308 4.21 19.44 20.20
C GLU A 308 3.41 19.87 18.95
N GLY A 309 2.11 19.62 18.96
CA GLY A 309 1.20 19.94 17.86
C GLY A 309 1.02 18.81 16.82
N GLY A 310 1.51 17.61 17.11
CA GLY A 310 1.22 16.38 16.36
C GLY A 310 -0.19 15.84 16.59
N PHE A 311 -0.50 14.71 15.95
CA PHE A 311 -1.77 14.00 16.10
C PHE A 311 -1.68 12.87 17.13
N GLY A 312 -0.48 12.30 17.32
CA GLY A 312 -0.26 11.13 18.15
C GLY A 312 1.04 11.14 18.94
N GLY A 313 1.67 9.98 18.99
CA GLY A 313 2.97 9.78 19.61
C GLY A 313 4.09 10.32 18.72
N LEU A 314 4.54 9.53 17.76
CA LEU A 314 5.47 9.94 16.71
C LEU A 314 4.68 10.16 15.42
N ASP A 315 4.70 11.37 14.90
CA ASP A 315 4.08 11.74 13.63
C ASP A 315 5.13 11.89 12.52
N LEU A 316 4.74 11.70 11.28
CA LEU A 316 5.55 12.03 10.12
C LEU A 316 5.50 13.52 9.80
N TYR A 317 6.68 14.10 9.67
CA TYR A 317 6.91 15.48 9.28
C TYR A 317 7.77 15.55 8.03
N LYS A 318 7.74 16.70 7.37
CA LYS A 318 8.67 17.06 6.29
C LYS A 318 9.36 18.38 6.58
N ALA A 319 10.61 18.49 6.14
CA ALA A 319 11.40 19.73 6.17
C ALA A 319 11.95 20.01 4.77
N THR A 320 12.09 21.28 4.42
CA THR A 320 12.69 21.71 3.15
C THR A 320 13.94 22.55 3.41
N LYS A 321 14.86 22.61 2.44
CA LYS A 321 16.07 23.42 2.58
C LYS A 321 15.76 24.91 2.44
N VAL A 322 16.15 25.69 3.46
CA VAL A 322 16.08 27.16 3.48
C VAL A 322 17.50 27.67 3.60
N ASN A 323 17.98 28.37 2.59
CA ASN A 323 19.39 28.86 2.52
C ASN A 323 20.46 27.75 2.65
N GLY A 324 20.12 26.52 2.26
CA GLY A 324 21.03 25.38 2.32
C GLY A 324 20.92 24.53 3.59
N GLU A 325 20.19 24.97 4.60
CA GLU A 325 19.93 24.25 5.85
C GLU A 325 18.50 23.69 5.88
N TRP A 326 18.29 22.58 6.57
CA TRP A 326 16.98 21.99 6.77
C TRP A 326 16.12 22.85 7.71
N GLY A 327 14.91 23.20 7.27
CA GLY A 327 13.97 24.04 8.03
C GLY A 327 12.55 23.90 7.46
N ASN A 328 11.68 24.87 7.75
CA ASN A 328 10.27 24.87 7.31
C ASN A 328 9.55 23.53 7.59
N VAL A 329 9.64 23.09 8.84
CA VAL A 329 9.07 21.81 9.29
C VAL A 329 7.56 21.84 9.23
N GLN A 330 6.94 20.85 8.62
CA GLN A 330 5.49 20.70 8.46
C GLN A 330 5.06 19.27 8.77
N ASN A 331 3.98 19.13 9.56
CA ASN A 331 3.31 17.84 9.78
C ASN A 331 2.62 17.37 8.49
N LEU A 332 2.65 16.06 8.18
CA LEU A 332 1.99 15.51 6.97
C LEU A 332 0.46 15.50 7.05
N GLY A 333 -0.12 15.78 8.21
CA GLY A 333 -1.56 15.90 8.41
C GLY A 333 -2.26 14.57 8.69
N SER A 334 -3.54 14.67 9.05
CA SER A 334 -4.36 13.54 9.53
C SER A 334 -4.70 12.47 8.49
N THR A 335 -4.33 12.64 7.22
CA THR A 335 -4.44 11.56 6.23
C THR A 335 -3.39 10.50 6.48
N ILE A 336 -2.19 10.91 6.86
CA ILE A 336 -1.04 10.05 7.13
C ILE A 336 -0.92 9.77 8.63
N ASN A 337 -0.94 10.82 9.46
CA ASN A 337 -0.71 10.73 10.90
C ASN A 337 -2.02 10.40 11.65
N THR A 338 -1.90 9.61 12.69
CA THR A 338 -3.00 9.14 13.54
C THR A 338 -2.76 9.51 15.01
N SER A 339 -3.55 8.95 15.91
CA SER A 339 -3.29 9.06 17.36
C SER A 339 -2.23 8.08 17.88
N GLY A 340 -1.61 7.32 17.02
CA GLY A 340 -0.53 6.37 17.32
C GLY A 340 0.83 6.90 16.94
N ASN A 341 1.64 5.99 16.40
CA ASN A 341 2.97 6.28 15.89
C ASN A 341 3.00 6.03 14.38
N GLU A 342 3.50 7.00 13.64
CA GLU A 342 3.85 6.87 12.23
C GLU A 342 5.36 7.06 12.10
N VAL A 343 6.06 6.01 11.64
CA VAL A 343 7.51 5.93 11.66
C VAL A 343 8.06 5.32 10.37
N PHE A 344 9.38 5.40 10.18
CA PHE A 344 10.11 4.77 9.09
C PHE A 344 9.59 5.13 7.69
N PRO A 345 9.49 6.44 7.36
CA PRO A 345 9.13 6.83 5.99
C PRO A 345 10.21 6.40 5.00
N VAL A 346 9.80 5.90 3.85
CA VAL A 346 10.66 5.53 2.72
C VAL A 346 9.95 5.88 1.43
N PHE A 347 10.68 6.31 0.40
CA PHE A 347 10.11 6.62 -0.91
C PHE A 347 10.46 5.57 -1.95
N GLY A 348 9.43 5.06 -2.63
CA GLY A 348 9.58 4.32 -3.86
C GLY A 348 9.95 5.23 -5.03
N HIS A 349 10.50 4.65 -6.10
CA HIS A 349 10.93 5.39 -7.29
C HIS A 349 9.78 6.08 -8.04
N ASP A 350 8.53 5.67 -7.83
CA ASP A 350 7.33 6.30 -8.37
C ASP A 350 6.76 7.42 -7.46
N GLY A 351 7.44 7.74 -6.37
CA GLY A 351 7.02 8.71 -5.36
C GLY A 351 6.06 8.17 -4.31
N THR A 352 5.79 6.87 -4.30
CA THR A 352 5.00 6.22 -3.24
C THR A 352 5.70 6.38 -1.90
N LEU A 353 4.98 6.90 -0.91
CA LEU A 353 5.42 6.92 0.48
C LEU A 353 5.07 5.58 1.12
N TYR A 354 6.09 4.82 1.54
CA TYR A 354 5.98 3.70 2.46
C TYR A 354 6.27 4.20 3.87
N PHE A 355 5.55 3.70 4.85
CA PHE A 355 5.78 4.01 6.27
C PHE A 355 5.16 2.94 7.15
N SER A 356 5.49 2.94 8.44
CA SER A 356 4.91 2.00 9.39
C SER A 356 4.05 2.73 10.41
N SER A 357 2.95 2.10 10.81
CA SER A 357 2.02 2.67 11.80
C SER A 357 1.43 1.58 12.71
N ASP A 358 1.21 1.94 13.97
CA ASP A 358 0.54 1.10 14.97
C ASP A 358 -0.96 1.43 15.13
N ARG A 359 -1.48 2.45 14.38
CA ARG A 359 -2.85 2.93 14.57
C ARG A 359 -3.68 3.02 13.29
N HIS A 360 -3.13 2.85 12.12
CA HIS A 360 -3.92 2.49 10.95
C HIS A 360 -4.42 1.04 11.09
N VAL A 361 -5.48 0.68 10.34
CA VAL A 361 -6.04 -0.68 10.38
C VAL A 361 -4.97 -1.69 9.94
N GLY A 362 -4.51 -2.54 10.87
CA GLY A 362 -3.36 -3.41 10.68
C GLY A 362 -3.46 -4.73 11.43
N LEU A 363 -2.57 -5.68 11.06
CA LEU A 363 -2.53 -7.05 11.59
C LEU A 363 -1.80 -7.13 12.93
N GLY A 364 -0.73 -6.34 13.07
CA GLY A 364 0.18 -6.37 14.19
C GLY A 364 0.16 -5.11 15.05
N ASN A 365 1.32 -4.79 15.58
CA ASN A 365 1.59 -3.55 16.28
C ASN A 365 2.03 -2.51 15.24
N LEU A 366 3.27 -2.58 14.71
CA LEU A 366 3.65 -1.80 13.54
C LEU A 366 3.37 -2.61 12.27
N ASP A 367 2.60 -2.03 11.36
CA ASP A 367 2.38 -2.56 10.01
C ASP A 367 2.89 -1.58 8.96
N ILE A 368 3.35 -2.09 7.82
CA ILE A 368 3.79 -1.30 6.68
C ILE A 368 2.59 -0.88 5.84
N PHE A 369 2.52 0.41 5.57
CA PHE A 369 1.52 1.05 4.71
C PHE A 369 2.19 1.71 3.52
N TYR A 370 1.41 1.94 2.47
CA TYR A 370 1.83 2.77 1.35
C TYR A 370 0.76 3.80 1.00
N SER A 371 1.20 4.95 0.52
CA SER A 371 0.35 6.03 0.08
C SER A 371 0.90 6.67 -1.19
N LYS A 372 0.07 6.84 -2.20
CA LYS A 372 0.45 7.43 -3.48
C LYS A 372 0.44 8.96 -3.39
N PRO A 373 1.32 9.65 -4.14
CA PRO A 373 1.26 11.11 -4.21
C PRO A 373 -0.10 11.57 -4.78
N ASP A 374 -0.66 12.61 -4.16
CA ASP A 374 -1.90 13.27 -4.58
C ASP A 374 -1.69 14.79 -4.54
N GLY A 375 -1.21 15.34 -5.63
CA GLY A 375 -0.77 16.74 -5.71
C GLY A 375 0.38 17.03 -4.75
N ASN A 376 0.14 17.91 -3.75
CA ASN A 376 1.11 18.25 -2.71
C ASN A 376 0.95 17.42 -1.42
N THR A 377 0.07 16.44 -1.43
CA THR A 377 -0.30 15.57 -0.31
C THR A 377 -0.19 14.11 -0.73
N PHE A 378 -0.73 13.23 0.11
CA PHE A 378 -0.75 11.80 -0.13
C PHE A 378 -2.18 11.27 -0.08
N SER A 379 -2.46 10.20 -0.81
CA SER A 379 -3.72 9.47 -0.77
C SER A 379 -3.93 8.80 0.60
N LYS A 380 -5.14 8.30 0.85
CA LYS A 380 -5.39 7.49 2.03
C LYS A 380 -4.44 6.27 2.03
N PRO A 381 -3.73 5.99 3.15
CA PRO A 381 -2.83 4.85 3.25
C PRO A 381 -3.54 3.51 3.07
N LEU A 382 -2.84 2.58 2.43
CA LEU A 382 -3.27 1.21 2.24
C LEU A 382 -2.28 0.26 2.90
N ASN A 383 -2.79 -0.71 3.67
CA ASN A 383 -1.99 -1.74 4.32
C ASN A 383 -1.42 -2.72 3.26
N MET A 384 -0.11 -3.02 3.34
CA MET A 384 0.56 -3.96 2.42
C MET A 384 -0.02 -5.38 2.50
N GLY A 385 -0.62 -5.74 3.63
CA GLY A 385 -1.22 -7.05 3.88
C GLY A 385 -0.20 -8.19 3.99
N PRO A 386 -0.68 -9.41 4.29
CA PRO A 386 0.20 -10.56 4.39
C PRO A 386 0.74 -10.98 3.01
N PRO A 387 1.96 -11.54 2.92
CA PRO A 387 2.82 -11.92 4.03
C PRO A 387 3.77 -10.81 4.51
N ILE A 388 3.73 -9.60 3.90
CA ILE A 388 4.61 -8.49 4.29
C ILE A 388 4.29 -8.10 5.73
N ASN A 389 3.03 -7.77 6.01
CA ASN A 389 2.57 -7.53 7.36
C ASN A 389 2.13 -8.83 8.04
N SER A 390 2.41 -8.93 9.33
CA SER A 390 2.17 -10.06 10.22
C SER A 390 1.53 -9.58 11.54
N PRO A 391 1.21 -10.46 12.51
CA PRO A 391 0.78 -10.02 13.83
C PRO A 391 1.86 -9.30 14.65
N PHE A 392 3.11 -9.35 14.22
CA PHE A 392 4.28 -8.73 14.86
C PHE A 392 4.56 -7.33 14.31
N ASP A 393 5.69 -6.74 14.69
CA ASP A 393 6.15 -5.50 14.10
C ASP A 393 6.76 -5.76 12.71
N ASP A 394 6.26 -5.05 11.72
CA ASP A 394 6.76 -5.06 10.35
C ASP A 394 7.02 -3.61 9.93
N PHE A 395 8.26 -3.29 9.58
CA PHE A 395 8.63 -1.89 9.40
C PHE A 395 9.77 -1.68 8.40
N HIS A 396 9.94 -0.43 7.96
CA HIS A 396 11.04 0.06 7.12
C HIS A 396 11.22 -0.75 5.83
N LEU A 397 10.26 -0.66 4.91
CA LEU A 397 10.33 -1.30 3.60
C LEU A 397 11.09 -0.43 2.60
N VAL A 398 12.19 -0.94 2.06
CA VAL A 398 12.92 -0.35 0.93
C VAL A 398 12.76 -1.21 -0.31
N MET A 399 12.58 -0.59 -1.48
CA MET A 399 12.35 -1.28 -2.75
C MET A 399 13.46 -0.94 -3.76
N ASP A 400 13.74 -1.88 -4.67
CA ASP A 400 14.61 -1.66 -5.81
C ASP A 400 14.02 -0.65 -6.82
N GLU A 401 14.81 -0.25 -7.82
CA GLU A 401 14.37 0.72 -8.85
C GLU A 401 13.14 0.26 -9.65
N LEU A 402 12.89 -1.05 -9.73
CA LEU A 402 11.74 -1.63 -10.43
C LEU A 402 10.54 -1.84 -9.50
N GLU A 403 10.68 -1.58 -8.21
CA GLU A 403 9.68 -1.83 -7.17
C GLU A 403 9.13 -3.27 -7.17
N THR A 404 9.99 -4.23 -7.52
CA THR A 404 9.65 -5.64 -7.56
C THR A 404 10.31 -6.46 -6.47
N LYS A 405 11.45 -6.00 -5.96
CA LYS A 405 12.20 -6.61 -4.88
C LYS A 405 12.62 -5.58 -3.86
N GLY A 406 12.80 -6.02 -2.64
CA GLY A 406 13.21 -5.12 -1.57
C GLY A 406 13.55 -5.83 -0.29
N TYR A 407 13.66 -5.04 0.77
CA TYR A 407 13.97 -5.52 2.11
C TYR A 407 13.12 -4.78 3.13
N PHE A 408 12.73 -5.45 4.20
CA PHE A 408 12.05 -4.85 5.33
C PHE A 408 12.47 -5.51 6.64
N SER A 409 12.12 -4.91 7.75
CA SER A 409 12.44 -5.41 9.08
C SER A 409 11.22 -6.01 9.75
N SER A 410 11.42 -7.09 10.51
CA SER A 410 10.33 -7.72 11.27
C SER A 410 10.86 -8.52 12.44
N ASN A 411 10.15 -8.47 13.57
CA ASN A 411 10.38 -9.32 14.74
C ASN A 411 9.49 -10.57 14.78
N ARG A 412 9.02 -11.01 13.60
CA ARG A 412 8.12 -12.17 13.47
C ARG A 412 8.76 -13.46 13.93
N ALA A 413 7.93 -14.37 14.43
CA ALA A 413 8.37 -15.68 14.87
C ALA A 413 9.10 -16.47 13.77
N GLY A 414 10.18 -17.15 14.13
CA GLY A 414 11.01 -17.96 13.23
C GLY A 414 12.16 -17.17 12.59
N GLY A 415 12.43 -15.97 13.07
CA GLY A 415 13.64 -15.21 12.79
C GLY A 415 14.88 -15.76 13.50
N SER A 416 16.00 -15.09 13.33
CA SER A 416 17.29 -15.42 13.94
C SER A 416 17.52 -14.68 15.26
N GLY A 417 17.06 -13.43 15.35
CA GLY A 417 17.19 -12.53 16.48
C GLY A 417 15.87 -11.92 16.94
N ASP A 418 15.94 -10.74 17.55
CA ASP A 418 14.76 -9.96 17.94
C ASP A 418 14.11 -9.32 16.70
N ASP A 419 14.83 -8.46 15.99
CA ASP A 419 14.44 -7.95 14.68
C ASP A 419 15.34 -8.55 13.60
N ASP A 420 14.75 -9.00 12.53
CA ASP A 420 15.44 -9.57 11.38
C ASP A 420 15.10 -8.80 10.11
N ILE A 421 16.04 -8.73 9.18
CA ILE A 421 15.80 -8.24 7.83
C ILE A 421 15.28 -9.38 6.96
N TYR A 422 14.19 -9.10 6.25
CA TYR A 422 13.56 -10.01 5.28
C TYR A 422 13.69 -9.47 3.87
N GLU A 423 14.00 -10.35 2.92
CA GLU A 423 13.84 -10.09 1.50
C GLU A 423 12.36 -10.18 1.13
N VAL A 424 11.88 -9.28 0.30
CA VAL A 424 10.55 -9.32 -0.28
C VAL A 424 10.61 -9.29 -1.80
N GLU A 425 9.79 -10.13 -2.46
CA GLU A 425 9.51 -10.11 -3.89
C GLU A 425 8.04 -9.73 -4.06
N LEU A 426 7.78 -8.51 -4.54
CA LEU A 426 6.43 -8.09 -4.91
C LEU A 426 6.11 -8.70 -6.28
N VAL A 427 5.26 -9.71 -6.29
CA VAL A 427 4.81 -10.32 -7.55
C VAL A 427 3.76 -9.40 -8.19
N PRO A 428 4.05 -8.78 -9.34
CA PRO A 428 3.10 -7.89 -9.99
C PRO A 428 1.77 -8.62 -10.26
N LEU A 429 0.67 -7.91 -10.06
CA LEU A 429 -0.63 -8.42 -10.48
C LEU A 429 -0.64 -8.53 -12.00
N THR A 430 -0.85 -9.74 -12.51
CA THR A 430 -1.00 -9.99 -13.94
C THR A 430 -2.47 -10.18 -14.27
N PHE A 431 -2.95 -9.41 -15.22
CA PHE A 431 -4.29 -9.52 -15.74
C PHE A 431 -4.23 -9.97 -17.20
N GLY A 432 -5.18 -10.75 -17.61
CA GLY A 432 -5.32 -11.13 -19.00
C GLY A 432 -6.79 -11.20 -19.38
N VAL A 433 -7.08 -11.01 -20.65
CA VAL A 433 -8.41 -11.20 -21.21
C VAL A 433 -8.35 -12.19 -22.34
N ASP A 434 -9.15 -13.25 -22.25
CA ASP A 434 -9.39 -14.18 -23.36
C ASP A 434 -10.78 -13.90 -23.93
N GLY A 435 -10.88 -13.78 -25.25
CA GLY A 435 -12.12 -13.49 -25.93
C GLY A 435 -12.34 -14.34 -27.17
N LEU A 436 -13.57 -14.24 -27.69
CA LEU A 436 -14.00 -14.91 -28.91
C LEU A 436 -14.72 -13.90 -29.81
N VAL A 437 -14.30 -13.81 -31.05
CA VAL A 437 -15.03 -13.11 -32.12
C VAL A 437 -15.88 -14.13 -32.85
N PHE A 438 -17.18 -13.86 -32.94
CA PHE A 438 -18.14 -14.77 -33.59
C PHE A 438 -19.22 -14.01 -34.33
N GLU A 439 -19.93 -14.69 -35.21
CA GLU A 439 -21.19 -14.23 -35.81
C GLU A 439 -22.30 -15.22 -35.47
N VAL A 440 -23.54 -14.73 -35.43
CA VAL A 440 -24.74 -15.54 -35.30
C VAL A 440 -25.40 -15.66 -36.66
N LEU A 441 -25.49 -16.90 -37.19
CA LEU A 441 -26.11 -17.13 -38.46
C LEU A 441 -27.62 -16.86 -38.41
N PRO A 442 -28.19 -16.00 -39.30
CA PRO A 442 -29.58 -15.61 -39.21
C PRO A 442 -30.58 -16.74 -39.29
N GLU A 443 -30.27 -17.79 -40.06
CA GLU A 443 -31.18 -18.90 -40.35
C GLU A 443 -31.20 -19.94 -39.24
N THR A 444 -30.04 -20.42 -38.80
CA THR A 444 -29.91 -21.51 -37.80
C THR A 444 -29.77 -20.99 -36.36
N LYS A 445 -29.43 -19.73 -36.16
CA LYS A 445 -29.04 -19.13 -34.87
C LYS A 445 -27.77 -19.73 -34.27
N ASP A 446 -26.99 -20.47 -35.10
CA ASP A 446 -25.72 -21.01 -34.62
C ASP A 446 -24.66 -19.93 -34.51
N THR A 447 -23.80 -20.10 -33.53
CA THR A 447 -22.64 -19.23 -33.28
C THR A 447 -21.44 -19.79 -34.06
N VAL A 448 -20.87 -19.02 -34.99
CA VAL A 448 -19.72 -19.40 -35.81
C VAL A 448 -18.53 -18.49 -35.51
N PRO A 449 -17.33 -19.02 -35.24
CA PRO A 449 -16.14 -18.21 -35.05
C PRO A 449 -15.81 -17.36 -36.29
N VAL A 450 -15.41 -16.11 -36.06
CA VAL A 450 -15.01 -15.20 -37.16
C VAL A 450 -13.48 -15.20 -37.28
N THR A 451 -12.97 -15.81 -38.38
CA THR A 451 -11.55 -15.79 -38.71
C THR A 451 -11.12 -14.46 -39.33
N SER A 452 -9.83 -14.13 -39.21
CA SER A 452 -9.22 -12.90 -39.76
C SER A 452 -9.92 -11.60 -39.33
N ALA A 453 -10.60 -11.61 -38.18
CA ALA A 453 -11.05 -10.39 -37.53
C ALA A 453 -9.86 -9.74 -36.84
N ARG A 454 -9.79 -8.42 -36.95
CA ARG A 454 -8.79 -7.60 -36.28
C ARG A 454 -9.36 -7.13 -34.95
N VAL A 455 -8.72 -7.50 -33.85
CA VAL A 455 -9.09 -7.09 -32.49
C VAL A 455 -8.01 -6.17 -31.96
N ARG A 456 -8.38 -4.96 -31.55
CA ARG A 456 -7.47 -3.94 -31.01
C ARG A 456 -7.76 -3.72 -29.53
N LEU A 457 -6.68 -3.58 -28.76
CA LEU A 457 -6.72 -3.17 -27.36
C LEU A 457 -6.36 -1.69 -27.24
N ILE A 458 -7.26 -0.91 -26.66
CA ILE A 458 -7.12 0.53 -26.48
C ILE A 458 -7.05 0.81 -24.97
N LYS A 459 -6.08 1.64 -24.57
CA LYS A 459 -5.96 2.21 -23.22
C LYS A 459 -5.77 3.71 -23.34
N GLU A 460 -6.53 4.51 -22.56
CA GLU A 460 -6.40 5.98 -22.55
C GLU A 460 -6.40 6.57 -23.96
N ALA A 461 -7.33 6.10 -24.78
CA ALA A 461 -7.46 6.51 -26.17
C ALA A 461 -6.23 6.22 -27.06
N THR A 462 -5.37 5.30 -26.65
CA THR A 462 -4.19 4.87 -27.43
C THR A 462 -4.28 3.38 -27.71
N GLN A 463 -4.04 2.94 -28.96
CA GLN A 463 -3.93 1.54 -29.31
C GLN A 463 -2.61 0.99 -28.73
N ILE A 464 -2.71 0.01 -27.84
CA ILE A 464 -1.56 -0.59 -27.16
C ILE A 464 -1.22 -1.99 -27.67
N ASP A 465 -2.20 -2.73 -28.23
CA ASP A 465 -1.97 -4.05 -28.81
C ASP A 465 -3.00 -4.37 -29.90
N GLU A 466 -2.71 -5.39 -30.73
CA GLU A 466 -3.58 -5.84 -31.81
C GLU A 466 -3.45 -7.35 -32.02
N PHE A 467 -4.57 -8.03 -32.26
CA PHE A 467 -4.64 -9.44 -32.53
C PHE A 467 -5.47 -9.73 -33.79
N ILE A 468 -5.03 -10.67 -34.61
CA ILE A 468 -5.80 -11.15 -35.77
C ILE A 468 -6.30 -12.57 -35.45
N THR A 469 -7.61 -12.77 -35.44
CA THR A 469 -8.22 -14.05 -35.10
C THR A 469 -7.91 -15.14 -36.13
N LYS A 470 -7.73 -16.36 -35.65
CA LYS A 470 -7.56 -17.56 -36.46
C LYS A 470 -8.94 -18.24 -36.68
N GLU A 471 -8.94 -19.48 -37.16
CA GLU A 471 -10.14 -20.27 -37.45
C GLU A 471 -11.03 -20.47 -36.22
N ASP A 472 -10.48 -20.46 -35.02
CA ASP A 472 -11.21 -20.60 -33.77
C ASP A 472 -11.81 -19.26 -33.22
N GLY A 473 -11.57 -18.14 -33.91
CA GLY A 473 -12.07 -16.83 -33.58
C GLY A 473 -11.53 -16.25 -32.26
N LYS A 474 -10.58 -16.93 -31.59
CA LYS A 474 -10.08 -16.51 -30.28
C LYS A 474 -9.03 -15.44 -30.36
N PHE A 475 -8.97 -14.63 -29.31
CA PHE A 475 -7.91 -13.66 -29.05
C PHE A 475 -7.57 -13.62 -27.55
N SER A 476 -6.39 -13.07 -27.23
CA SER A 476 -5.93 -12.87 -25.85
C SER A 476 -5.07 -11.62 -25.77
N PHE A 477 -5.23 -10.85 -24.67
CA PHE A 477 -4.38 -9.71 -24.35
C PHE A 477 -3.92 -9.80 -22.90
N GLU A 478 -2.73 -9.28 -22.63
CA GLU A 478 -2.26 -8.95 -21.30
C GLU A 478 -2.72 -7.52 -20.97
N LEU A 479 -3.19 -7.31 -19.74
CA LEU A 479 -3.72 -6.05 -19.27
C LEU A 479 -2.88 -5.53 -18.11
N SER A 480 -2.58 -4.23 -18.09
CA SER A 480 -1.98 -3.57 -16.93
C SER A 480 -3.02 -3.40 -15.80
N GLN A 481 -2.55 -3.32 -14.57
CA GLN A 481 -3.41 -3.07 -13.40
C GLN A 481 -3.96 -1.63 -13.38
N GLU A 482 -5.02 -1.41 -12.58
CA GLU A 482 -5.66 -0.12 -12.32
C GLU A 482 -6.00 0.67 -13.59
N SER A 483 -6.50 -0.01 -14.64
CA SER A 483 -6.71 0.59 -15.95
C SER A 483 -8.04 0.19 -16.57
N ASP A 484 -8.59 1.09 -17.39
CA ASP A 484 -9.73 0.84 -18.26
C ASP A 484 -9.25 0.57 -19.68
N PHE A 485 -9.89 -0.38 -20.36
CA PHE A 485 -9.57 -0.77 -21.71
C PHE A 485 -10.83 -0.83 -22.59
N GLU A 486 -10.66 -0.53 -23.86
CA GLU A 486 -11.63 -0.82 -24.91
C GLU A 486 -11.07 -1.89 -25.84
N ILE A 487 -11.87 -2.90 -26.15
CA ILE A 487 -11.55 -3.97 -27.08
C ILE A 487 -12.43 -3.81 -28.30
N ILE A 488 -11.82 -3.54 -29.45
CA ILE A 488 -12.51 -3.19 -30.68
C ILE A 488 -12.27 -4.31 -31.69
N GLY A 489 -13.34 -5.02 -32.06
CA GLY A 489 -13.32 -6.04 -33.11
C GLY A 489 -13.81 -5.48 -34.45
N THR A 490 -13.00 -5.64 -35.49
CA THR A 490 -13.31 -5.20 -36.86
C THR A 490 -13.06 -6.30 -37.88
N LYS A 491 -13.91 -6.36 -38.91
CA LYS A 491 -13.70 -7.17 -40.12
C LYS A 491 -14.40 -6.55 -41.31
N THR A 492 -13.78 -6.63 -42.48
CA THR A 492 -14.42 -6.17 -43.75
C THR A 492 -15.77 -6.84 -43.93
N ALA A 493 -16.79 -6.05 -44.26
CA ALA A 493 -18.18 -6.47 -44.46
C ALA A 493 -18.91 -6.90 -43.14
N TYR A 494 -18.38 -6.50 -42.00
CA TYR A 494 -19.03 -6.62 -40.70
C TYR A 494 -19.10 -5.26 -40.01
N PHE A 495 -20.10 -5.07 -39.17
CA PHE A 495 -20.12 -3.90 -38.28
C PHE A 495 -19.07 -4.02 -37.20
N THR A 496 -18.38 -2.93 -36.92
CA THR A 496 -17.43 -2.82 -35.81
C THR A 496 -18.12 -3.02 -34.47
N LYS A 497 -17.49 -3.75 -33.55
CA LYS A 497 -18.01 -3.98 -32.21
C LYS A 497 -16.95 -3.61 -31.19
N THR A 498 -17.36 -2.82 -30.19
CA THR A 498 -16.52 -2.40 -29.08
C THR A 498 -17.06 -2.97 -27.76
N GLN A 499 -16.16 -3.43 -26.91
CA GLN A 499 -16.47 -3.83 -25.53
C GLN A 499 -15.43 -3.26 -24.57
N THR A 500 -15.88 -2.84 -23.38
CA THR A 500 -14.99 -2.32 -22.35
C THR A 500 -14.65 -3.39 -21.31
N VAL A 501 -13.44 -3.30 -20.74
CA VAL A 501 -12.99 -4.12 -19.63
C VAL A 501 -12.17 -3.23 -18.68
N THR A 502 -12.26 -3.48 -17.37
CA THR A 502 -11.51 -2.74 -16.36
C THR A 502 -10.73 -3.68 -15.46
N THR A 503 -9.52 -3.28 -15.10
CA THR A 503 -8.72 -3.93 -14.06
C THR A 503 -8.68 -3.12 -12.77
N LYS A 504 -9.35 -1.97 -12.73
CA LYS A 504 -9.41 -1.09 -11.55
C LYS A 504 -10.07 -1.81 -10.37
N GLY A 505 -9.44 -1.68 -9.20
CA GLY A 505 -9.92 -2.27 -7.95
C GLY A 505 -9.76 -3.80 -7.87
N LEU A 506 -9.10 -4.44 -8.84
CA LEU A 506 -8.82 -5.87 -8.78
C LEU A 506 -7.58 -6.13 -7.92
N THR A 507 -7.76 -6.86 -6.83
CA THR A 507 -6.73 -7.12 -5.82
C THR A 507 -6.00 -8.46 -5.99
N GLN A 508 -6.39 -9.25 -6.99
CA GLN A 508 -5.78 -10.55 -7.28
C GLN A 508 -5.43 -10.67 -8.75
N SER A 509 -4.26 -11.26 -9.06
CA SER A 509 -3.96 -11.65 -10.43
C SER A 509 -5.08 -12.55 -10.95
N THR A 510 -5.80 -12.02 -11.90
CA THR A 510 -6.92 -12.73 -12.50
C THR A 510 -6.66 -12.77 -13.99
N LYS A 511 -6.56 -13.96 -14.54
CA LYS A 511 -6.90 -14.10 -15.94
C LYS A 511 -8.38 -13.81 -15.95
N ILE A 512 -8.76 -12.57 -16.32
CA ILE A 512 -10.16 -12.21 -16.42
C ILE A 512 -10.73 -13.13 -17.48
N LEU A 513 -11.32 -14.24 -17.03
CA LEU A 513 -12.15 -15.13 -17.84
C LEU A 513 -13.48 -14.43 -18.12
N VAL A 514 -13.44 -13.15 -18.43
CA VAL A 514 -14.50 -12.54 -19.18
C VAL A 514 -14.28 -13.10 -20.57
N LYS A 515 -15.04 -14.14 -20.92
CA LYS A 515 -15.25 -14.46 -22.32
C LYS A 515 -15.80 -13.20 -22.95
N ILE A 516 -14.92 -12.36 -23.46
CA ILE A 516 -15.36 -11.21 -24.25
C ILE A 516 -15.87 -11.80 -25.54
N LEU A 517 -17.19 -11.81 -25.67
CA LEU A 517 -17.91 -12.30 -26.83
C LEU A 517 -18.17 -11.10 -27.74
N LEU A 518 -17.31 -10.92 -28.73
CA LEU A 518 -17.50 -9.92 -29.79
C LEU A 518 -18.36 -10.51 -30.89
N GLU A 519 -19.66 -10.29 -30.81
CA GLU A 519 -20.60 -10.64 -31.89
C GLU A 519 -20.48 -9.62 -33.03
N LEU A 520 -19.88 -10.02 -34.15
CA LEU A 520 -19.80 -9.20 -35.34
C LEU A 520 -21.01 -9.49 -36.25
N GLU A 521 -21.90 -8.51 -36.44
CA GLU A 521 -23.00 -8.63 -37.38
C GLU A 521 -22.48 -8.42 -38.81
N LYS A 522 -22.67 -9.42 -39.66
CA LYS A 522 -22.35 -9.32 -41.08
C LYS A 522 -23.28 -8.34 -41.76
N ILE A 523 -22.69 -7.45 -42.54
CA ILE A 523 -23.44 -6.42 -43.25
C ILE A 523 -24.17 -7.05 -44.43
N ASP A 524 -25.49 -7.07 -44.37
CA ASP A 524 -26.37 -7.48 -45.47
C ASP A 524 -26.82 -6.26 -46.27
N THR A 525 -26.35 -6.15 -47.51
CA THR A 525 -26.67 -5.05 -48.40
C THR A 525 -28.14 -5.09 -48.93
N THR A 526 -28.89 -6.15 -48.61
CA THR A 526 -30.32 -6.25 -48.95
C THR A 526 -31.21 -5.86 -47.79
N LYS A 527 -30.68 -5.85 -46.56
CA LYS A 527 -31.40 -5.54 -45.32
C LYS A 527 -31.55 -4.04 -45.09
N TYR A 528 -32.67 -3.67 -44.49
CA TYR A 528 -32.88 -2.33 -43.93
C TYR A 528 -32.57 -2.33 -42.45
N TYR A 529 -31.73 -1.43 -42.05
CA TYR A 529 -31.32 -1.26 -40.66
C TYR A 529 -32.12 -0.07 -40.09
N LYS A 530 -32.81 -0.30 -39.01
CA LYS A 530 -33.62 0.72 -38.33
C LYS A 530 -32.71 1.73 -37.62
N VAL A 531 -33.02 3.02 -37.81
CA VAL A 531 -32.44 4.08 -37.00
C VAL A 531 -33.49 4.45 -35.98
N ASP A 532 -33.12 4.28 -34.66
CA ASP A 532 -34.04 4.60 -33.59
C ASP A 532 -34.44 6.09 -33.63
N ASN A 533 -35.74 6.33 -33.75
CA ASN A 533 -36.43 7.56 -33.36
C ASN A 533 -35.87 8.89 -33.93
N ILE A 534 -35.62 8.96 -35.23
CA ILE A 534 -35.44 10.29 -35.86
C ILE A 534 -36.83 10.89 -36.04
N TYR A 535 -37.25 11.71 -35.08
CA TYR A 535 -38.53 12.44 -35.14
C TYR A 535 -38.38 13.78 -35.79
N TYR A 536 -39.46 14.20 -36.45
CA TYR A 536 -39.60 15.50 -37.05
C TYR A 536 -40.90 16.15 -36.54
N ASP A 537 -40.91 17.48 -36.46
CA ASP A 537 -42.13 18.19 -36.20
C ASP A 537 -43.13 18.04 -37.36
N TYR A 538 -44.39 18.29 -37.06
CA TYR A 538 -45.40 18.23 -38.08
C TYR A 538 -45.08 19.24 -39.20
N ASP A 539 -45.15 18.76 -40.44
CA ASP A 539 -44.85 19.55 -41.63
C ASP A 539 -43.41 20.16 -41.68
N LYS A 540 -42.47 19.65 -40.89
CA LYS A 540 -41.06 20.07 -40.88
C LYS A 540 -40.11 18.97 -41.27
N ALA A 541 -38.97 19.38 -41.83
CA ALA A 541 -37.86 18.49 -42.15
C ALA A 541 -36.63 18.70 -41.27
N ASP A 542 -36.63 19.68 -40.39
CA ASP A 542 -35.49 19.97 -39.49
C ASP A 542 -35.33 18.89 -38.45
N ILE A 543 -34.06 18.51 -38.18
CA ILE A 543 -33.73 17.54 -37.13
C ILE A 543 -34.01 18.16 -35.75
N ARG A 544 -34.89 17.54 -34.99
CA ARG A 544 -35.23 17.94 -33.61
C ARG A 544 -34.06 17.62 -32.66
N VAL A 545 -34.04 18.28 -31.50
CA VAL A 545 -33.01 18.05 -30.46
C VAL A 545 -32.95 16.61 -30.00
N ASP A 546 -34.09 15.95 -29.81
CA ASP A 546 -34.17 14.54 -29.40
C ASP A 546 -33.68 13.59 -30.51
N ALA A 547 -34.01 13.90 -31.79
CA ALA A 547 -33.50 13.15 -32.94
C ALA A 547 -31.99 13.36 -33.13
N ALA A 548 -31.49 14.56 -32.89
CA ALA A 548 -30.06 14.87 -32.91
C ALA A 548 -29.31 14.02 -31.87
N ALA A 549 -29.83 13.95 -30.62
CA ALA A 549 -29.26 13.14 -29.56
C ALA A 549 -29.23 11.64 -29.92
N GLN A 550 -30.25 11.13 -30.64
CA GLN A 550 -30.25 9.73 -31.10
C GLN A 550 -29.23 9.46 -32.20
N LEU A 551 -29.09 10.39 -33.15
CA LEU A 551 -28.07 10.28 -34.20
C LEU A 551 -26.63 10.36 -33.67
N GLU A 552 -26.42 11.14 -32.60
CA GLU A 552 -25.13 11.37 -31.96
C GLU A 552 -24.84 10.39 -30.80
N ARG A 553 -25.78 9.54 -30.43
CA ARG A 553 -25.64 8.61 -29.29
C ARG A 553 -24.38 7.77 -29.42
N VAL A 554 -23.52 7.83 -28.38
CA VAL A 554 -22.33 7.00 -28.25
C VAL A 554 -22.64 5.90 -27.24
N ASP A 555 -22.88 4.69 -27.71
CA ASP A 555 -23.26 3.54 -26.92
C ASP A 555 -22.79 2.24 -27.60
N ASN A 556 -22.07 1.38 -26.88
CA ASN A 556 -21.53 0.14 -27.44
C ASN A 556 -22.63 -0.93 -27.70
N LYS A 557 -23.80 -0.81 -27.06
CA LYS A 557 -24.92 -1.75 -27.28
C LYS A 557 -25.90 -1.26 -28.34
N ASN A 558 -26.10 0.05 -28.40
CA ASN A 558 -27.10 0.64 -29.28
C ASN A 558 -26.57 2.00 -29.84
N PRO A 559 -25.55 1.94 -30.72
CA PRO A 559 -24.88 3.13 -31.23
C PRO A 559 -25.80 3.96 -32.13
N GLY A 560 -25.66 5.29 -32.08
CA GLY A 560 -26.26 6.19 -33.02
C GLY A 560 -25.64 6.07 -34.41
N LEU A 561 -26.38 6.52 -35.47
CA LEU A 561 -25.93 6.36 -36.86
C LEU A 561 -24.58 7.04 -37.12
N ILE A 562 -24.28 8.17 -36.49
CA ILE A 562 -22.99 8.86 -36.64
C ILE A 562 -21.85 7.99 -36.09
N GLN A 563 -22.03 7.34 -34.96
CA GLN A 563 -21.06 6.39 -34.44
C GLN A 563 -20.86 5.20 -35.38
N ILE A 564 -21.95 4.59 -35.85
CA ILE A 564 -21.89 3.49 -36.82
C ILE A 564 -21.08 3.86 -38.04
N LEU A 565 -21.32 5.07 -38.61
CA LEU A 565 -20.60 5.52 -39.80
C LEU A 565 -19.14 5.88 -39.55
N LYS A 566 -18.80 6.37 -38.38
CA LYS A 566 -17.41 6.59 -37.95
C LYS A 566 -16.65 5.29 -37.76
N GLU A 567 -17.24 4.32 -37.07
CA GLU A 567 -16.64 3.03 -36.80
C GLU A 567 -16.56 2.11 -38.02
N ASN A 568 -17.33 2.39 -39.03
CA ASN A 568 -17.39 1.65 -40.30
C ASN A 568 -17.11 2.56 -41.50
N PRO A 569 -15.88 3.07 -41.69
CA PRO A 569 -15.56 4.08 -42.73
C PRO A 569 -15.74 3.53 -44.17
N GLY A 570 -15.72 2.21 -44.34
CA GLY A 570 -15.90 1.56 -45.65
C GLY A 570 -17.35 1.46 -46.11
N ILE A 571 -18.37 1.67 -45.28
CA ILE A 571 -19.75 1.56 -45.74
C ILE A 571 -20.27 2.85 -46.36
N SER A 572 -21.13 2.68 -47.37
CA SER A 572 -21.94 3.76 -47.93
C SER A 572 -23.41 3.39 -47.83
N ILE A 573 -24.26 4.32 -47.39
CA ILE A 573 -25.66 4.07 -47.05
C ILE A 573 -26.64 4.91 -47.92
N GLU A 574 -27.81 4.33 -48.17
CA GLU A 574 -29.01 5.09 -48.52
C GLU A 574 -29.81 5.31 -47.24
N LEU A 575 -30.16 6.58 -46.96
CA LEU A 575 -30.97 6.96 -45.80
C LEU A 575 -32.41 7.14 -46.26
N HIS A 576 -33.29 6.26 -45.86
CA HIS A 576 -34.68 6.16 -46.29
C HIS A 576 -35.60 6.81 -45.27
N SER A 577 -36.37 7.83 -45.65
CA SER A 577 -37.40 8.43 -44.80
C SER A 577 -38.80 8.15 -45.32
N HIS A 578 -39.71 7.91 -44.39
CA HIS A 578 -41.10 7.58 -44.67
C HIS A 578 -42.06 8.54 -43.94
N THR A 579 -43.24 8.75 -44.49
CA THR A 579 -44.36 9.46 -43.88
C THR A 579 -45.44 8.44 -43.46
N ASP A 580 -46.43 8.92 -42.76
CA ASP A 580 -47.72 8.22 -42.64
C ASP A 580 -48.62 8.58 -43.85
N SER A 581 -49.82 7.97 -43.90
CA SER A 581 -50.74 8.09 -45.01
C SER A 581 -51.59 9.38 -45.00
N ARG A 582 -51.25 10.35 -44.18
CA ARG A 582 -51.98 11.63 -44.09
C ARG A 582 -51.32 12.69 -45.01
N GLY A 583 -52.05 13.10 -46.02
CA GLY A 583 -51.54 14.05 -47.05
C GLY A 583 -51.72 13.53 -48.46
N THR A 584 -51.21 14.20 -49.49
CA THR A 584 -51.16 13.71 -50.85
C THR A 584 -49.84 12.97 -51.08
N ASP A 585 -49.83 12.00 -52.01
CA ASP A 585 -48.64 11.25 -52.36
C ASP A 585 -47.46 12.21 -52.74
N GLU A 586 -47.73 13.25 -53.54
CA GLU A 586 -46.72 14.25 -53.93
C GLU A 586 -46.12 14.95 -52.72
N TYR A 587 -46.98 15.39 -51.84
CA TYR A 587 -46.60 16.08 -50.59
C TYR A 587 -45.77 15.14 -49.71
N ASN A 588 -46.22 13.91 -49.49
CA ASN A 588 -45.53 12.96 -48.68
C ASN A 588 -44.18 12.53 -49.27
N ASN A 589 -44.08 12.42 -50.58
CA ASN A 589 -42.81 12.18 -51.28
C ASN A 589 -41.84 13.32 -51.11
N ASP A 590 -42.27 14.58 -51.31
CA ASP A 590 -41.43 15.76 -51.10
C ASP A 590 -40.99 15.90 -49.63
N LEU A 591 -41.91 15.75 -48.69
CA LEU A 591 -41.62 15.86 -47.26
C LEU A 591 -40.60 14.78 -46.78
N SER A 592 -40.79 13.53 -47.21
CA SER A 592 -39.87 12.46 -46.87
C SER A 592 -38.48 12.64 -47.48
N GLN A 593 -38.41 13.17 -48.72
CA GLN A 593 -37.14 13.49 -49.38
C GLN A 593 -36.39 14.60 -48.61
N ARG A 594 -37.06 15.70 -48.27
CA ARG A 594 -36.47 16.80 -47.48
C ARG A 594 -35.99 16.32 -46.11
N ARG A 595 -36.70 15.41 -45.45
CA ARG A 595 -36.29 14.80 -44.17
C ARG A 595 -35.04 13.97 -44.33
N ALA A 596 -34.94 13.12 -45.36
CA ALA A 596 -33.74 12.35 -45.67
C ALA A 596 -32.53 13.24 -45.94
N GLU A 597 -32.73 14.34 -46.71
CA GLU A 597 -31.69 15.35 -47.01
C GLU A 597 -31.21 16.08 -45.76
N SER A 598 -32.13 16.44 -44.88
CA SER A 598 -31.83 17.10 -43.61
C SER A 598 -30.99 16.19 -42.72
N ALA A 599 -31.32 14.91 -42.62
CA ALA A 599 -30.54 13.92 -41.86
C ALA A 599 -29.13 13.74 -42.47
N VAL A 600 -29.00 13.60 -43.78
CA VAL A 600 -27.70 13.54 -44.46
C VAL A 600 -26.87 14.79 -44.22
N ASN A 601 -27.46 15.97 -44.29
CA ASN A 601 -26.77 17.21 -43.99
C ASN A 601 -26.33 17.29 -42.53
N PHE A 602 -27.20 16.92 -41.61
CA PHE A 602 -26.88 16.89 -40.19
C PHE A 602 -25.69 15.96 -39.87
N ILE A 603 -25.65 14.77 -40.48
CA ILE A 603 -24.56 13.81 -40.33
C ILE A 603 -23.26 14.31 -40.96
N SER A 604 -23.37 14.96 -42.15
CA SER A 604 -22.19 15.42 -42.90
C SER A 604 -21.40 16.52 -42.16
N ILE A 605 -22.06 17.43 -41.45
CA ILE A 605 -21.38 18.46 -40.64
C ILE A 605 -20.63 17.88 -39.44
N ARG A 606 -20.87 16.62 -39.13
CA ARG A 606 -20.16 15.87 -38.07
C ARG A 606 -19.00 15.03 -38.61
N LYS A 607 -18.37 15.48 -39.67
CA LYS A 607 -17.18 14.91 -40.33
C LYS A 607 -17.41 13.56 -41.01
N ILE A 608 -18.62 13.20 -41.37
CA ILE A 608 -18.91 12.05 -42.24
C ILE A 608 -19.00 12.54 -43.68
N ASP A 609 -18.21 11.97 -44.61
CA ASP A 609 -18.21 12.34 -46.07
C ASP A 609 -19.61 12.18 -46.65
N LYS A 610 -20.20 13.29 -47.15
CA LYS A 610 -21.52 13.29 -47.74
C LYS A 610 -21.65 12.31 -48.93
N LYS A 611 -20.55 11.99 -49.63
CA LYS A 611 -20.53 11.01 -50.75
C LYS A 611 -20.88 9.60 -50.31
N ARG A 612 -20.73 9.30 -49.02
CA ARG A 612 -21.08 8.01 -48.44
C ARG A 612 -22.58 7.86 -48.14
N MET A 613 -23.36 8.93 -48.32
CA MET A 613 -24.77 8.96 -47.91
C MET A 613 -25.65 9.45 -49.05
N LYS A 614 -26.68 8.70 -49.40
CA LYS A 614 -27.70 9.08 -50.41
C LYS A 614 -29.04 9.26 -49.69
N PRO A 615 -29.65 10.45 -49.75
CA PRO A 615 -30.99 10.66 -49.20
C PRO A 615 -32.04 10.08 -50.14
N LYS A 616 -33.08 9.44 -49.61
CA LYS A 616 -34.18 8.88 -50.39
C LYS A 616 -35.49 8.95 -49.63
N GLY A 617 -36.44 9.72 -50.14
CA GLY A 617 -37.80 9.77 -49.65
C GLY A 617 -38.66 8.69 -50.30
N PHE A 618 -39.55 8.12 -49.54
CA PHE A 618 -40.50 7.11 -49.99
C PHE A 618 -41.96 7.52 -49.74
N GLY A 619 -42.20 8.70 -49.19
CA GLY A 619 -43.54 9.10 -48.83
C GLY A 619 -44.21 8.04 -47.99
N GLU A 620 -45.46 7.76 -48.26
CA GLU A 620 -46.30 6.71 -47.67
C GLU A 620 -46.25 5.35 -48.40
N SER A 621 -45.50 5.25 -49.49
CA SER A 621 -45.50 4.09 -50.41
C SER A 621 -45.01 2.77 -49.79
N LYS A 622 -44.39 2.83 -48.62
CA LYS A 622 -43.88 1.64 -47.89
C LYS A 622 -44.23 1.68 -46.38
N PRO A 623 -45.50 1.60 -46.05
CA PRO A 623 -45.91 1.59 -44.66
C PRO A 623 -45.48 0.27 -43.97
N LEU A 624 -45.09 0.34 -42.66
CA LEU A 624 -44.92 -0.88 -41.84
C LEU A 624 -46.31 -1.39 -41.35
N ILE A 625 -47.21 -0.44 -41.15
CA ILE A 625 -48.62 -0.73 -40.80
C ILE A 625 -49.46 -0.15 -41.91
N PRO A 626 -49.98 -0.95 -42.90
CA PRO A 626 -50.66 -0.44 -44.07
C PRO A 626 -51.93 0.35 -43.80
N ASN A 627 -52.69 -0.03 -42.79
CA ASN A 627 -53.99 0.58 -42.45
C ASN A 627 -53.88 1.20 -41.06
N ALA A 628 -52.91 2.11 -40.85
CA ALA A 628 -52.69 2.79 -39.57
C ALA A 628 -53.91 3.69 -39.27
N GLU A 629 -54.53 3.48 -38.13
CA GLU A 629 -55.67 4.24 -37.63
C GLU A 629 -55.35 5.07 -36.39
N THR A 630 -54.45 4.55 -35.55
CA THR A 630 -54.03 5.21 -34.30
C THR A 630 -52.83 6.14 -34.48
N ALA A 631 -52.72 7.09 -33.58
CA ALA A 631 -51.56 8.00 -33.58
C ALA A 631 -50.21 7.25 -33.44
N ILE A 632 -50.22 6.12 -32.70
CA ILE A 632 -49.03 5.26 -32.50
C ILE A 632 -48.69 4.55 -33.81
N GLU A 633 -49.62 3.98 -34.50
CA GLU A 633 -49.40 3.29 -35.78
C GLU A 633 -48.90 4.25 -36.85
N HIS A 634 -49.48 5.45 -36.95
CA HIS A 634 -48.98 6.52 -37.78
C HIS A 634 -47.53 6.92 -37.40
N GLN A 635 -47.20 6.97 -36.10
CA GLN A 635 -45.83 7.24 -35.63
C GLN A 635 -44.84 6.11 -36.05
N ILE A 636 -45.25 4.84 -36.04
CA ILE A 636 -44.43 3.72 -36.51
C ILE A 636 -44.14 3.84 -38.01
N ASN A 637 -45.11 4.32 -38.80
CA ASN A 637 -44.89 4.55 -40.21
C ASN A 637 -43.96 5.74 -40.48
N ARG A 638 -44.01 6.79 -39.65
CA ARG A 638 -43.06 7.94 -39.74
C ARG A 638 -41.70 7.56 -39.20
N ARG A 639 -40.90 6.85 -39.99
CA ARG A 639 -39.61 6.33 -39.60
C ARG A 639 -38.51 6.74 -40.56
N THR A 640 -37.28 6.61 -40.08
CA THR A 640 -36.07 6.65 -40.88
C THR A 640 -35.31 5.34 -40.69
N GLU A 641 -34.84 4.75 -41.78
CA GLU A 641 -34.04 3.55 -41.82
C GLU A 641 -32.89 3.73 -42.78
N PHE A 642 -31.83 2.97 -42.71
CA PHE A 642 -30.76 2.99 -43.69
C PHE A 642 -30.54 1.63 -44.32
N LYS A 643 -30.00 1.64 -45.54
CA LYS A 643 -29.55 0.46 -46.26
C LYS A 643 -28.11 0.66 -46.66
N VAL A 644 -27.25 -0.30 -46.45
CA VAL A 644 -25.89 -0.27 -46.97
C VAL A 644 -25.95 -0.65 -48.44
N PHE A 645 -25.48 0.24 -49.32
CA PHE A 645 -25.49 -0.04 -50.75
C PHE A 645 -24.11 -0.30 -51.34
N ALA A 646 -23.03 0.03 -50.63
CA ALA A 646 -21.67 -0.27 -51.06
C ALA A 646 -20.76 -0.46 -49.83
N ILE A 647 -19.79 -1.35 -49.98
CA ILE A 647 -18.73 -1.60 -49.00
C ILE A 647 -17.39 -1.44 -49.70
N ASP A 648 -16.56 -0.53 -49.25
CA ASP A 648 -15.19 -0.30 -49.70
C ASP A 648 -14.24 -1.09 -48.78
N PRO A 649 -13.66 -2.25 -49.24
CA PRO A 649 -12.82 -3.08 -48.40
C PRO A 649 -11.45 -2.44 -48.09
N THR A 650 -11.10 -1.34 -48.73
CA THR A 650 -9.82 -0.66 -48.51
C THR A 650 -9.86 0.30 -47.31
N LYS A 651 -11.06 0.62 -46.84
CA LYS A 651 -11.27 1.54 -45.70
C LYS A 651 -11.62 0.75 -44.44
N GLU A 652 -10.61 0.50 -43.63
CA GLU A 652 -10.78 -0.09 -42.30
C GLU A 652 -10.90 1.01 -41.24
N TYR A 653 -11.61 0.68 -40.15
CA TYR A 653 -11.67 1.54 -38.99
C TYR A 653 -10.27 1.73 -38.40
N GLN A 654 -9.86 2.96 -38.29
CA GLN A 654 -8.65 3.36 -37.56
C GLN A 654 -9.09 4.08 -36.28
N TYR A 655 -8.56 3.66 -35.18
CA TYR A 655 -8.84 4.33 -33.92
C TYR A 655 -8.16 5.71 -33.94
N GLU A 656 -8.96 6.77 -33.98
CA GLU A 656 -8.47 8.13 -33.82
C GLU A 656 -8.63 8.49 -32.33
N GLY A 657 -7.54 8.56 -31.57
CA GLY A 657 -7.55 9.07 -30.20
C GLY A 657 -8.17 10.47 -30.09
N PRO A 658 -8.45 10.99 -28.90
CA PRO A 658 -9.15 12.26 -28.68
C PRO A 658 -8.53 13.47 -29.38
N THR A 659 -7.27 13.39 -29.79
CA THR A 659 -6.53 14.45 -30.52
C THR A 659 -6.55 14.30 -32.02
N GLY A 660 -7.18 13.27 -32.60
CA GLY A 660 -7.25 13.05 -34.03
C GLY A 660 -5.92 12.71 -34.72
N GLN A 661 -4.93 12.26 -33.94
CA GLN A 661 -3.67 11.72 -34.46
C GLN A 661 -3.74 10.19 -34.48
N SER A 662 -3.58 9.63 -35.68
CA SER A 662 -3.43 8.18 -35.89
C SER A 662 -2.11 7.73 -35.25
N SER A 663 -2.18 6.86 -34.24
CA SER A 663 -0.99 6.22 -33.68
C SER A 663 -0.77 4.90 -34.42
N ASP A 664 0.26 4.84 -35.28
CA ASP A 664 0.80 3.56 -35.73
C ASP A 664 1.44 2.84 -34.53
N ALA A 665 0.80 1.79 -34.04
CA ALA A 665 1.36 0.97 -32.96
C ALA A 665 2.68 0.31 -33.41
N PRO A 666 3.68 0.21 -32.53
CA PRO A 666 4.90 -0.51 -32.84
C PRO A 666 4.57 -2.00 -33.09
N LYS A 667 4.94 -2.48 -34.27
CA LYS A 667 4.78 -3.92 -34.61
C LYS A 667 5.60 -4.76 -33.65
N LYS A 668 4.95 -5.55 -32.81
CA LYS A 668 5.61 -6.62 -32.04
C LYS A 668 6.28 -7.59 -33.04
N GLN A 669 7.60 -7.73 -32.91
CA GLN A 669 8.32 -8.79 -33.62
C GLN A 669 7.84 -10.14 -33.09
N GLU A 670 7.50 -11.06 -34.00
CA GLU A 670 7.17 -12.44 -33.62
C GLU A 670 8.33 -13.04 -32.81
N PRO A 671 8.06 -13.81 -31.75
CA PRO A 671 9.12 -14.52 -31.03
C PRO A 671 9.72 -15.56 -31.99
N ALA A 672 11.02 -15.39 -32.27
CA ALA A 672 11.79 -16.31 -33.06
C ALA A 672 11.71 -17.73 -32.44
N LYS A 673 11.37 -18.73 -33.28
CA LYS A 673 11.40 -20.15 -32.89
C LYS A 673 12.79 -20.48 -32.33
N ASN A 674 12.82 -21.03 -31.12
CA ASN A 674 14.02 -21.57 -30.49
C ASN A 674 14.64 -22.68 -31.38
N GLU A 675 15.65 -22.31 -32.15
CA GLU A 675 16.68 -23.26 -32.62
C GLU A 675 17.75 -23.34 -31.53
N LYS A 676 18.02 -24.58 -31.10
CA LYS A 676 19.10 -24.92 -30.19
C LYS A 676 20.44 -24.45 -30.75
N THR A 677 20.97 -23.35 -30.25
CA THR A 677 22.33 -22.92 -30.55
C THR A 677 23.25 -23.27 -29.38
N GLN A 678 24.29 -24.03 -29.68
CA GLN A 678 25.37 -24.42 -28.78
C GLN A 678 26.07 -23.17 -28.24
N LEU A 679 26.37 -23.21 -26.93
CA LEU A 679 27.18 -22.20 -26.22
C LEU A 679 28.56 -22.08 -26.88
N THR A 680 28.84 -20.95 -27.48
CA THR A 680 30.18 -20.45 -27.72
C THR A 680 30.45 -19.25 -26.82
N LYS A 681 31.61 -19.28 -26.19
CA LYS A 681 32.18 -18.34 -25.23
C LYS A 681 32.18 -16.90 -25.78
N PRO A 682 31.79 -15.87 -25.04
CA PRO A 682 31.84 -14.49 -25.52
C PRO A 682 33.27 -13.94 -25.51
N GLU A 683 33.65 -13.33 -26.65
CA GLU A 683 34.83 -12.46 -26.74
C GLU A 683 34.59 -11.11 -26.05
N PRO A 684 35.64 -10.46 -25.55
CA PRO A 684 35.51 -9.23 -24.77
C PRO A 684 35.15 -8.03 -25.66
N VAL A 685 34.12 -7.30 -25.24
CA VAL A 685 33.62 -6.07 -25.87
C VAL A 685 34.57 -4.92 -25.52
N VAL A 686 35.21 -4.31 -26.55
CA VAL A 686 36.02 -3.09 -26.46
C VAL A 686 35.07 -1.88 -26.45
N PRO A 687 35.22 -0.91 -25.51
CA PRO A 687 34.35 0.26 -25.48
C PRO A 687 34.67 1.25 -26.62
N PRO A 688 33.68 2.05 -27.11
CA PRO A 688 33.86 2.95 -28.24
C PRO A 688 34.76 4.15 -27.87
N GLN A 689 35.85 4.31 -28.68
CA GLN A 689 36.75 5.47 -28.60
C GLN A 689 36.06 6.74 -29.08
N LYS A 690 36.06 7.78 -28.26
CA LYS A 690 35.77 9.15 -28.67
C LYS A 690 36.88 9.67 -29.60
N GLN A 691 36.51 10.09 -30.80
CA GLN A 691 37.36 10.86 -31.69
C GLN A 691 37.67 12.23 -31.07
N VAL A 692 38.94 12.45 -30.80
CA VAL A 692 39.48 13.78 -30.51
C VAL A 692 40.45 14.13 -31.63
N SER A 693 40.23 15.28 -32.27
CA SER A 693 41.01 15.86 -33.37
C SER A 693 42.41 16.20 -32.95
N LEU A 694 43.36 15.80 -33.77
CA LEU A 694 44.81 16.07 -33.69
C LEU A 694 45.08 17.56 -33.89
N ILE A 695 45.86 18.15 -32.96
CA ILE A 695 46.68 19.34 -33.21
C ILE A 695 48.13 18.93 -32.99
N GLU A 696 48.92 18.99 -34.06
CA GLU A 696 50.36 18.73 -34.08
C GLU A 696 51.10 19.72 -33.19
N LYS A 697 52.03 19.21 -32.34
CA LYS A 697 53.23 19.98 -31.90
C LYS A 697 54.48 19.06 -31.86
N LYS A 698 55.58 19.60 -32.41
CA LYS A 698 56.88 19.00 -32.60
C LYS A 698 57.55 18.50 -31.31
N PRO A 699 58.58 17.60 -31.47
CA PRO A 699 59.19 16.91 -30.34
C PRO A 699 60.38 17.71 -29.72
N VAL A 700 60.53 17.54 -28.41
CA VAL A 700 61.76 17.96 -27.66
C VAL A 700 62.42 16.72 -27.08
N GLU A 701 63.73 16.62 -27.23
CA GLU A 701 64.65 15.51 -26.89
C GLU A 701 64.78 15.27 -25.37
N PRO A 702 65.21 14.08 -24.95
CA PRO A 702 65.25 13.67 -23.56
C PRO A 702 66.51 14.01 -22.83
N ILE A 703 66.41 14.46 -21.60
CA ILE A 703 67.54 14.64 -20.67
C ILE A 703 67.75 13.36 -19.88
N LYS A 704 68.91 12.81 -19.94
CA LYS A 704 69.41 11.68 -19.17
C LYS A 704 69.60 12.07 -17.71
N THR A 705 69.18 11.27 -16.78
CA THR A 705 69.81 11.24 -15.43
C THR A 705 70.06 9.80 -15.02
N THR A 706 71.25 9.59 -14.53
CA THR A 706 71.90 8.35 -14.11
C THR A 706 71.46 7.97 -12.68
N PRO A 707 71.45 6.69 -12.31
CA PRO A 707 71.06 6.20 -11.01
C PRO A 707 72.19 6.21 -9.98
N LEU A 708 71.88 6.51 -8.73
CA LEU A 708 72.84 6.29 -7.62
C LEU A 708 72.35 5.12 -6.77
N SER A 709 73.16 4.11 -6.65
CA SER A 709 73.02 2.88 -5.82
C SER A 709 73.63 3.08 -4.41
N PRO A 710 73.46 2.11 -3.53
CA PRO A 710 73.22 2.26 -2.11
C PRO A 710 74.41 2.12 -1.25
N THR A 711 74.40 2.66 -0.04
CA THR A 711 75.50 2.41 0.95
C THR A 711 74.93 1.65 2.18
N LYS A 712 75.69 0.66 2.56
CA LYS A 712 75.55 -0.36 3.56
C LYS A 712 75.84 0.13 4.99
N THR A 713 75.12 -0.46 5.93
CA THR A 713 75.51 -1.06 7.23
C THR A 713 76.24 -0.19 8.30
N ALA A 714 75.66 -0.22 9.49
CA ALA A 714 76.42 -0.62 10.71
C ALA A 714 75.42 -1.13 11.83
N LYS A 715 75.81 -2.21 12.40
CA LYS A 715 75.30 -2.98 13.52
C LYS A 715 75.55 -2.38 14.88
N LYS A 716 74.79 -2.84 15.90
CA LYS A 716 75.08 -3.00 17.34
C LYS A 716 74.67 -1.82 18.24
N ASP A 717 74.06 -1.96 19.41
CA ASP A 717 74.07 -3.06 20.39
C ASP A 717 72.92 -2.87 21.35
N SER A 718 72.46 -4.02 21.95
CA SER A 718 71.51 -4.18 23.02
C SER A 718 71.93 -3.47 24.34
N VAL A 719 70.98 -2.85 25.06
CA VAL A 719 70.96 -2.89 26.52
C VAL A 719 69.48 -2.74 26.98
N SER A 720 69.05 -3.77 27.68
CA SER A 720 67.88 -3.90 28.53
C SER A 720 67.88 -2.88 29.67
N LYS A 721 66.79 -2.14 29.91
CA LYS A 721 66.38 -1.66 31.23
C LYS A 721 64.87 -1.53 31.33
N LYS A 722 64.25 -2.24 32.26
CA LYS A 722 62.89 -2.12 32.76
C LYS A 722 62.59 -0.69 33.25
N PRO A 723 61.39 -0.15 33.06
CA PRO A 723 60.97 1.03 33.82
C PRO A 723 60.32 0.60 35.14
N VAL A 724 60.67 1.33 36.17
CA VAL A 724 60.14 1.27 37.54
C VAL A 724 58.77 1.95 37.59
N LEU A 725 57.82 1.27 38.27
CA LEU A 725 56.52 1.84 38.65
C LEU A 725 56.73 3.06 39.59
N VAL A 726 56.13 4.18 39.24
CA VAL A 726 55.93 5.27 40.22
C VAL A 726 54.42 5.60 40.20
N SER A 727 53.76 5.31 41.34
CA SER A 727 52.42 5.71 41.63
C SER A 727 52.27 7.21 41.89
N PRO A 728 51.27 7.90 41.35
CA PRO A 728 50.97 9.24 41.82
C PRO A 728 49.99 9.20 43.01
N THR A 729 50.37 9.90 44.01
CA THR A 729 49.74 10.19 45.28
C THR A 729 48.42 10.93 45.07
N GLN A 730 47.34 10.43 45.70
CA GLN A 730 46.09 11.15 45.84
C GLN A 730 46.29 12.42 46.69
N THR A 731 45.77 13.56 46.18
CA THR A 731 45.46 14.73 47.02
C THR A 731 43.96 15.02 46.87
N GLN A 732 43.21 14.77 47.92
CA GLN A 732 41.82 15.18 48.08
C GLN A 732 41.74 16.68 48.24
N PRO A 733 40.75 17.38 47.66
CA PRO A 733 40.32 18.70 48.10
C PRO A 733 39.27 18.58 49.23
N ALA A 734 39.35 19.45 50.19
CA ALA A 734 38.55 19.54 51.39
C ALA A 734 37.10 20.02 51.08
N PRO A 735 36.09 19.71 51.94
CA PRO A 735 34.72 20.02 51.71
C PRO A 735 34.43 21.49 52.02
N ILE A 736 33.64 22.13 51.11
CA ILE A 736 33.09 23.47 51.28
C ILE A 736 31.74 23.33 51.96
N THR A 737 31.60 23.95 53.13
CA THR A 737 30.38 24.12 53.91
C THR A 737 29.45 25.15 53.25
N PRO A 738 28.14 24.97 53.20
CA PRO A 738 27.23 26.00 52.72
C PRO A 738 26.90 27.03 53.80
N ALA A 739 26.94 28.34 53.43
CA ALA A 739 26.48 29.45 54.27
C ALA A 739 24.96 29.63 54.19
N PRO A 740 24.32 30.22 55.23
CA PRO A 740 22.88 30.16 55.41
C PRO A 740 22.11 31.20 54.59
N VAL A 741 20.90 30.77 54.22
CA VAL A 741 19.91 31.55 53.47
C VAL A 741 19.27 32.58 54.38
N GLU A 742 19.38 33.84 54.03
CA GLU A 742 18.66 34.97 54.66
C GLU A 742 17.37 35.26 53.87
N LYS A 743 16.25 35.24 54.59
CA LYS A 743 14.92 35.65 54.08
C LYS A 743 14.84 37.16 54.10
N THR A 744 14.50 37.79 52.99
CA THR A 744 13.98 39.16 52.97
C THR A 744 12.70 39.26 52.15
N ASN A 745 11.71 39.89 52.79
CA ASN A 745 10.38 40.23 52.30
C ASN A 745 10.40 41.40 51.27
N PRO A 746 9.33 41.61 50.50
CA PRO A 746 9.26 42.50 49.36
C PRO A 746 8.88 43.94 49.76
N THR A 747 9.40 44.95 49.07
CA THR A 747 8.86 46.30 49.02
C THR A 747 9.10 46.92 47.61
N PRO A 748 8.43 48.04 47.26
CA PRO A 748 7.60 48.13 46.04
C PRO A 748 8.24 48.90 44.88
N ALA A 749 7.58 48.92 43.76
CA ALA A 749 7.97 49.52 42.50
C ALA A 749 8.15 51.04 42.55
N PRO A 750 8.99 51.65 41.68
CA PRO A 750 8.71 52.96 41.13
C PRO A 750 8.41 52.91 39.62
N ALA A 751 7.53 53.85 39.27
CA ALA A 751 6.98 54.13 37.98
C ALA A 751 7.96 54.80 37.00
N ASN A 752 7.54 54.72 35.70
CA ASN A 752 7.98 55.53 34.56
C ASN A 752 9.12 54.97 33.68
N ALA A 753 8.70 54.36 32.56
CA ALA A 753 9.40 54.54 31.30
C ALA A 753 8.40 54.37 30.11
N ILE A 754 8.23 55.41 29.45
CA ILE A 754 7.84 55.80 28.10
C ILE A 754 7.56 54.66 27.12
N THR A 755 6.29 54.49 26.71
CA THR A 755 5.81 53.73 25.59
C THR A 755 5.99 54.48 24.27
N PRO A 756 6.48 53.84 23.16
CA PRO A 756 6.32 54.41 21.82
C PRO A 756 4.90 54.16 21.26
N PRO A 757 4.43 54.98 20.29
CA PRO A 757 3.02 55.06 19.92
C PRO A 757 2.56 53.82 19.14
N VAL A 758 1.37 53.36 19.52
CA VAL A 758 0.61 52.30 18.87
C VAL A 758 0.02 52.83 17.55
N THR A 759 0.37 52.22 16.44
CA THR A 759 -0.34 52.37 15.18
C THR A 759 -1.71 51.64 15.26
N PRO A 760 -2.82 52.24 14.77
CA PRO A 760 -4.12 51.60 14.85
C PRO A 760 -4.22 50.40 13.87
N PRO A 761 -5.01 49.38 14.23
CA PRO A 761 -5.15 48.17 13.37
C PRO A 761 -5.92 48.53 12.12
N ALA A 762 -5.45 47.96 11.00
CA ALA A 762 -6.09 48.02 9.71
C ALA A 762 -7.50 47.38 9.79
N LYS A 763 -8.48 48.08 9.20
CA LYS A 763 -9.86 47.61 9.09
C LYS A 763 -9.93 46.33 8.29
N THR A 764 -10.58 45.32 8.84
CA THR A 764 -11.06 44.11 8.15
C THR A 764 -11.96 44.51 7.00
N PRO A 765 -11.83 43.98 5.79
CA PRO A 765 -12.80 44.21 4.72
C PRO A 765 -14.13 43.51 5.07
N GLU A 766 -15.22 44.24 4.92
CA GLU A 766 -16.59 43.73 5.02
C GLU A 766 -16.83 42.66 3.95
N PRO A 767 -17.68 41.63 4.23
CA PRO A 767 -18.03 40.62 3.23
C PRO A 767 -18.87 41.23 2.11
N VAL A 768 -18.46 41.01 0.89
CA VAL A 768 -19.22 41.33 -0.32
C VAL A 768 -20.52 40.53 -0.28
N GLN A 769 -21.65 41.23 -0.25
CA GLN A 769 -22.97 40.66 -0.45
C GLN A 769 -23.07 40.18 -1.90
N THR A 770 -23.23 38.89 -2.10
CA THR A 770 -23.67 38.32 -3.36
C THR A 770 -25.18 38.54 -3.48
N GLU A 771 -25.59 39.23 -4.56
CA GLU A 771 -27.00 39.38 -4.93
C GLU A 771 -27.66 37.99 -5.14
N PRO A 772 -28.90 37.78 -4.67
CA PRO A 772 -29.63 36.55 -4.92
C PRO A 772 -30.11 36.51 -6.38
N ALA A 773 -29.97 35.30 -7.00
CA ALA A 773 -30.52 35.00 -8.32
C ALA A 773 -32.02 35.30 -8.42
N PRO A 774 -32.53 35.75 -9.58
CA PRO A 774 -33.93 36.13 -9.73
C PRO A 774 -34.84 34.89 -9.66
N THR A 775 -35.84 34.99 -8.81
CA THR A 775 -36.96 34.06 -8.70
C THR A 775 -37.80 34.07 -10.00
N PRO A 776 -38.28 32.88 -10.48
CA PRO A 776 -39.15 32.85 -11.61
C PRO A 776 -40.53 33.43 -11.27
N VAL A 777 -41.04 34.30 -12.17
CA VAL A 777 -42.35 34.95 -12.12
C VAL A 777 -43.46 33.90 -12.31
N PRO A 778 -44.54 33.89 -11.54
CA PRO A 778 -45.67 33.02 -11.78
C PRO A 778 -46.55 33.57 -12.90
N MET A 779 -46.81 32.75 -13.92
CA MET A 779 -47.83 33.03 -14.94
C MET A 779 -49.21 32.75 -14.33
N SER A 780 -50.08 33.74 -14.50
CA SER A 780 -51.50 33.68 -14.17
C SER A 780 -52.28 32.70 -15.08
N PRO A 781 -53.37 32.12 -14.56
CA PRO A 781 -54.18 31.17 -15.30
C PRO A 781 -55.24 31.85 -16.17
N GLN A 782 -55.42 31.34 -17.38
CA GLN A 782 -56.69 31.56 -18.11
C GLN A 782 -57.32 30.21 -18.40
N ASP A 783 -58.58 30.16 -17.89
CA ASP A 783 -59.75 29.38 -18.23
C ASP A 783 -59.73 28.46 -19.46
N THR A 784 -60.14 27.24 -19.32
CA THR A 784 -61.52 26.81 -19.71
C THR A 784 -61.75 25.31 -19.46
N THR A 785 -62.82 25.08 -18.75
CA THR A 785 -63.87 24.04 -18.88
C THR A 785 -63.54 22.55 -18.67
N GLU A 786 -64.22 22.13 -17.65
CA GLU A 786 -64.65 20.81 -17.17
C GLU A 786 -64.89 19.74 -18.22
N THR A 787 -64.43 18.53 -17.90
CA THR A 787 -65.34 17.34 -17.91
C THR A 787 -64.88 16.33 -16.86
N GLU A 788 -65.76 16.07 -15.91
CA GLU A 788 -65.67 15.06 -14.87
C GLU A 788 -65.55 13.65 -15.44
N ILE A 789 -64.71 12.81 -14.85
CA ILE A 789 -64.97 11.38 -14.60
C ILE A 789 -64.33 10.96 -13.29
N LYS A 790 -65.15 10.27 -12.50
CA LYS A 790 -65.09 9.90 -11.11
C LYS A 790 -63.90 9.07 -10.67
N ASP A 791 -63.65 9.25 -9.37
CA ASP A 791 -62.85 8.57 -8.36
C ASP A 791 -62.91 7.03 -8.38
N GLU A 792 -61.74 6.41 -8.13
CA GLU A 792 -61.65 5.28 -7.22
C GLU A 792 -60.34 5.42 -6.42
N GLU A 793 -60.51 5.54 -5.10
CA GLU A 793 -59.47 5.54 -4.06
C GLU A 793 -58.79 4.18 -3.97
N ILE A 794 -57.44 4.18 -3.93
CA ILE A 794 -56.71 3.10 -3.26
C ILE A 794 -55.72 3.72 -2.29
N LYS A 795 -56.01 3.58 -1.01
CA LYS A 795 -55.16 3.89 0.13
C LYS A 795 -53.97 2.93 0.17
N SER A 796 -52.79 3.46 0.32
CA SER A 796 -51.62 2.68 0.75
C SER A 796 -51.32 2.98 2.22
N GLU A 797 -51.52 2.02 3.10
CA GLU A 797 -50.95 1.99 4.45
C GLU A 797 -49.71 1.07 4.47
N THR A 798 -48.62 1.62 4.95
CA THR A 798 -47.41 0.89 5.27
C THR A 798 -47.39 0.55 6.76
N THR A 799 -47.26 -0.74 7.11
CA THR A 799 -46.66 -1.19 8.39
C THR A 799 -45.97 -2.55 8.19
N PRO A 800 -44.85 -2.82 8.88
CA PRO A 800 -44.04 -4.02 8.70
C PRO A 800 -44.57 -5.20 9.53
N PRO A 801 -44.36 -6.48 9.13
CA PRO A 801 -44.84 -7.64 9.88
C PRO A 801 -43.80 -8.16 10.88
N ASP A 802 -44.31 -8.56 12.02
CA ASP A 802 -43.75 -9.30 13.13
C ASP A 802 -43.67 -10.82 12.81
N PRO A 803 -42.64 -11.56 13.28
CA PRO A 803 -42.49 -12.97 12.96
C PRO A 803 -42.98 -13.91 14.06
N THR A 804 -44.08 -14.65 13.83
CA THR A 804 -44.30 -15.97 14.49
C THR A 804 -45.43 -16.78 13.84
N ALA A 805 -45.08 -18.05 13.58
CA ALA A 805 -45.89 -19.29 13.46
C ALA A 805 -46.49 -19.66 12.08
N PRO A 806 -46.92 -20.93 11.89
CA PRO A 806 -46.08 -21.95 11.30
C PRO A 806 -46.64 -22.52 9.96
N VAL A 807 -45.82 -23.26 9.29
CA VAL A 807 -45.96 -23.98 8.00
C VAL A 807 -47.15 -24.95 7.99
N THR A 808 -47.90 -24.92 6.90
CA THR A 808 -48.62 -26.09 6.38
C THR A 808 -48.30 -26.27 4.88
N THR A 809 -48.01 -27.50 4.58
CA THR A 809 -47.63 -28.07 3.30
C THR A 809 -48.79 -28.25 2.35
N GLU A 810 -48.63 -27.93 1.05
CA GLU A 810 -49.30 -28.68 -0.02
C GLU A 810 -48.40 -28.78 -1.27
N LYS A 811 -48.51 -29.98 -1.91
CA LYS A 811 -47.68 -30.52 -2.99
C LYS A 811 -48.20 -30.10 -4.36
N SER A 812 -47.30 -29.98 -5.33
CA SER A 812 -47.32 -30.57 -6.70
C SER A 812 -46.30 -29.80 -7.54
N ASP A 813 -45.52 -30.28 -8.41
CA ASP A 813 -45.24 -31.39 -9.27
C ASP A 813 -43.84 -31.20 -9.91
N THR A 814 -43.12 -32.24 -9.82
CA THR A 814 -41.99 -32.75 -10.65
C THR A 814 -41.54 -31.96 -11.87
N VAL A 815 -40.26 -31.53 -11.84
CA VAL A 815 -39.35 -31.53 -12.97
C VAL A 815 -37.98 -32.12 -12.52
N LYS A 816 -37.55 -33.17 -13.26
CA LYS A 816 -36.37 -34.00 -12.99
C LYS A 816 -35.04 -33.21 -13.15
N PRO A 817 -34.01 -33.45 -12.31
CA PRO A 817 -32.70 -32.92 -12.53
C PRO A 817 -31.87 -33.81 -13.49
N ILE A 818 -31.10 -33.14 -14.36
CA ILE A 818 -30.14 -33.77 -15.29
C ILE A 818 -28.87 -34.12 -14.47
N LYS A 819 -28.48 -35.39 -14.60
CA LYS A 819 -27.31 -36.04 -13.99
C LYS A 819 -26.01 -35.52 -14.65
N ILE A 820 -25.09 -34.99 -13.86
CA ILE A 820 -23.70 -34.78 -14.30
C ILE A 820 -22.88 -35.99 -13.86
N GLU A 821 -22.34 -36.70 -14.83
CA GLU A 821 -21.47 -37.85 -14.64
C GLU A 821 -20.08 -37.43 -14.18
N LYS A 822 -19.55 -38.16 -13.19
CA LYS A 822 -18.15 -38.08 -12.75
C LYS A 822 -17.25 -38.84 -13.74
N PRO A 823 -16.00 -38.40 -13.95
CA PRO A 823 -15.06 -39.16 -14.75
C PRO A 823 -14.55 -40.42 -14.00
N VAL A 824 -14.51 -41.49 -14.75
CA VAL A 824 -14.09 -42.86 -14.41
C VAL A 824 -12.60 -42.89 -14.11
N THR A 825 -12.25 -43.46 -12.95
CA THR A 825 -10.90 -43.97 -12.66
C THR A 825 -10.75 -45.40 -13.21
N THR A 826 -9.73 -45.67 -13.96
CA THR A 826 -9.32 -47.01 -14.30
C THR A 826 -8.04 -47.40 -13.55
N PRO A 827 -7.96 -48.65 -13.08
CA PRO A 827 -6.85 -49.14 -12.26
C PRO A 827 -5.82 -49.89 -13.12
N THR A 828 -4.56 -49.90 -12.69
CA THR A 828 -3.60 -50.93 -13.03
C THR A 828 -2.61 -51.14 -11.90
N GLU A 829 -2.77 -52.27 -11.21
CA GLU A 829 -1.68 -53.09 -10.69
C GLU A 829 -1.38 -54.23 -11.68
N PRO A 830 -0.20 -54.91 -11.66
CA PRO A 830 0.25 -55.68 -10.51
C PRO A 830 1.79 -55.74 -10.27
N ASP A 831 2.14 -55.84 -8.99
CA ASP A 831 2.91 -56.91 -8.30
C ASP A 831 4.14 -57.54 -8.99
N THR A 832 5.27 -57.52 -8.33
CA THR A 832 6.06 -58.67 -7.83
C THR A 832 7.31 -58.29 -7.05
N THR A 833 7.31 -58.75 -5.81
CA THR A 833 8.31 -59.58 -5.10
C THR A 833 9.69 -59.02 -4.63
N LYS A 834 9.80 -59.01 -3.31
CA LYS A 834 10.85 -59.64 -2.42
C LYS A 834 12.32 -59.15 -2.51
N LYS A 835 12.84 -58.68 -1.48
CA LYS A 835 13.55 -59.29 -0.28
C LYS A 835 14.45 -58.26 0.35
N LYS A 836 14.35 -58.09 1.68
CA LYS A 836 15.37 -58.33 2.73
C LYS A 836 16.81 -57.81 2.46
N ASP A 837 17.34 -57.02 3.34
CA ASP A 837 18.07 -57.28 4.58
C ASP A 837 18.69 -55.95 5.11
N ASP A 838 18.49 -55.82 6.36
CA ASP A 838 19.42 -55.49 7.51
C ASP A 838 20.56 -54.46 7.30
N SER A 839 20.62 -53.62 8.24
CA SER A 839 21.64 -53.25 9.24
C SER A 839 21.94 -51.78 9.33
N ASP A 840 21.59 -51.25 10.48
CA ASP A 840 22.45 -50.66 11.53
C ASP A 840 23.46 -49.57 11.13
N ASP A 841 23.39 -48.61 11.98
CA ASP A 841 24.42 -47.79 12.63
C ASP A 841 24.53 -46.31 12.22
N ASP A 842 24.19 -45.53 13.24
CA ASP A 842 24.94 -44.44 13.90
C ASP A 842 25.69 -43.41 13.03
N TRP A 843 25.27 -42.22 13.11
CA TRP A 843 25.96 -41.05 13.74
C TRP A 843 25.06 -39.81 13.64
#